data_9db93f9283a5c455dff3aa104cf428f9
#
_entry.id   9db93f9283a5c455dff3aa104cf428f9
#
_cell.length_a   1.000
_cell.length_b   1.000
_cell.length_c   1.000
_cell.angle_alpha   90.00
_cell.angle_beta   90.00
_cell.angle_gamma   90.00
#
_symmetry.space_group_name_H-M   'P 1'
#
loop_
_entity.id
_entity.type
_entity.pdbx_description
1 polymer ?
#
loop_
_entity_poly.entity_id
_entity_poly.type
_entity_poly.pdbx_seq_one_letter_code
_entity_poly.pdbx_strand_id
1 'polypeptide(L)'
;METTSKKRDRYDACMLLGISVALLAVVVCTLAMGYRYGSVIDWQSQHSVLPDVFRKHFYETGNLIPDFLPEVGAGQNAYNFSYYGMLNPLIFPSYLMPFVSMVTYIEVLSVLILLSSAWLFYGWLRHMQAHADVLGTVVSDRAIRLATCLFAFASPFLYHSHKQFVFISYIPFLLLALIGVDRWFLKRRGLLLASMVTALFLTSYLHAVAAVVAVSVYAVYRWWTMRERCTAVNGGTASAGASESTDKIPGTGVPGFFAAAIRYVGLVTAGAAAAGVLLIPTGIAVLAGRTQGNVPKESLLSLLIPKFPIHEVFYSGYGLGMTALVMFAALAIVFWPRSRAERFLSAAFLLVCFWPVTRYLLNGFLYSRGKALIPFTAIAAFLVALWFDRAFAGDATKNAKKPVHWFIYLIVPTAAILCALWTGFLPESLGFVAEWLVIPFLLFGGRRKSPWIFTAPLVAVAVAASVRYSVGDVFLERTVASRLHSPAKEALFAEAYDADPEASASAFRSDDISSPQYAANAVYDGRYHTTGFYSSVYSRAYLDMVYGDLRLANPAVNDISVSPQADWTFQTLMGVRYILAEDAADTAADVMKAKLPAGYVPEASRDGFTVARSEDAYALAFLPDTCMSLRQYKTLTPAERRVALLRYAVVDRDIPDVDFAGCGAAPEYLWEITTFLTEPVEGPDGVTRVPMRGDNDSFLVLLKEPLNRYLYLVEMSVAEMGRHRTTVYVNGIKNSLSGRENARPNGNYNFLFAVTEQREERFLRIKLPEDMSVISPVKISGVSLEALRALRNHVTMATDLVWEKDGTLSGKINAGKAGTMCISVPYEGAFAAKVDGEDVPVLRVDGGLIGIDVTEGMHEFVLTYHAPGKKAGVACSLLGMLALAYVGLAPLRRRKK
;
A
#
# COMPACT_ATOMS: atom_id res chain seq x y z
N MET A 1 28.02 37.51 -24.49
CA MET A 1 27.68 36.14 -24.08
C MET A 1 27.64 35.95 -22.55
N GLU A 2 28.60 36.49 -21.82
CA GLU A 2 28.68 36.33 -20.34
C GLU A 2 27.54 37.01 -19.58
N THR A 3 27.07 38.18 -19.99
CA THR A 3 25.96 38.93 -19.41
C THR A 3 24.60 38.22 -19.63
N THR A 4 24.42 37.54 -20.76
CA THR A 4 23.20 36.77 -21.08
C THR A 4 23.14 35.44 -20.28
N SER A 5 24.29 34.80 -20.04
CA SER A 5 24.39 33.62 -19.20
C SER A 5 24.04 33.94 -17.73
N LYS A 6 24.65 34.97 -17.13
CA LYS A 6 24.37 35.42 -15.77
C LYS A 6 22.90 35.82 -15.57
N LYS A 7 22.28 36.46 -16.56
CA LYS A 7 20.85 36.83 -16.51
C LYS A 7 19.95 35.60 -16.57
N ARG A 8 20.29 34.60 -17.40
CA ARG A 8 19.58 33.30 -17.49
C ARG A 8 19.62 32.58 -16.16
N ASP A 9 20.81 32.40 -15.58
CA ASP A 9 21.02 31.65 -14.34
C ASP A 9 20.26 32.28 -13.17
N ARG A 10 20.16 33.63 -13.14
CA ARG A 10 19.34 34.33 -12.14
C ARG A 10 17.84 34.05 -12.30
N TYR A 11 17.29 34.02 -13.52
CA TYR A 11 15.87 33.70 -13.74
C TYR A 11 15.56 32.24 -13.35
N ASP A 12 16.44 31.33 -13.63
CA ASP A 12 16.27 29.93 -13.28
C ASP A 12 16.34 29.70 -11.76
N ALA A 13 17.27 30.35 -11.10
CA ALA A 13 17.36 30.33 -9.63
C ALA A 13 16.10 30.92 -8.98
N CYS A 14 15.59 32.04 -9.48
CA CYS A 14 14.35 32.65 -9.00
C CYS A 14 13.14 31.71 -9.21
N MET A 15 13.06 31.04 -10.36
CA MET A 15 11.98 30.06 -10.63
C MET A 15 12.06 28.87 -9.66
N LEU A 16 13.23 28.23 -9.51
CA LEU A 16 13.41 27.10 -8.62
C LEU A 16 13.14 27.47 -7.16
N LEU A 17 13.58 28.64 -6.72
CA LEU A 17 13.26 29.18 -5.41
C LEU A 17 11.75 29.40 -5.27
N GLY A 18 11.09 30.00 -6.27
CA GLY A 18 9.65 30.22 -6.28
C GLY A 18 8.86 28.90 -6.19
N ILE A 19 9.25 27.86 -6.95
CA ILE A 19 8.66 26.52 -6.87
C ILE A 19 8.86 25.95 -5.46
N SER A 20 10.07 26.03 -4.92
CA SER A 20 10.39 25.51 -3.58
C SER A 20 9.58 26.22 -2.50
N VAL A 21 9.47 27.54 -2.56
CA VAL A 21 8.66 28.34 -1.63
C VAL A 21 7.17 27.97 -1.75
N ALA A 22 6.65 27.81 -2.95
CA ALA A 22 5.25 27.44 -3.17
C ALA A 22 4.93 26.03 -2.65
N LEU A 23 5.82 25.04 -2.86
CA LEU A 23 5.68 23.69 -2.31
C LEU A 23 5.74 23.71 -0.77
N LEU A 24 6.70 24.43 -0.20
CA LEU A 24 6.80 24.61 1.25
C LEU A 24 5.60 25.35 1.83
N ALA A 25 5.04 26.32 1.13
CA ALA A 25 3.85 27.05 1.56
C ALA A 25 2.66 26.10 1.74
N VAL A 26 2.45 25.12 0.83
CA VAL A 26 1.41 24.10 0.99
C VAL A 26 1.60 23.33 2.30
N VAL A 27 2.82 22.91 2.59
CA VAL A 27 3.14 22.18 3.84
C VAL A 27 2.89 23.08 5.06
N VAL A 28 3.43 24.30 5.05
CA VAL A 28 3.30 25.25 6.17
C VAL A 28 1.83 25.62 6.42
N CYS A 29 1.05 25.83 5.36
CA CYS A 29 -0.39 26.11 5.50
C CYS A 29 -1.12 24.90 6.12
N THR A 30 -0.83 23.66 5.69
CA THR A 30 -1.40 22.44 6.29
C THR A 30 -1.08 22.39 7.80
N LEU A 31 0.18 22.60 8.16
CA LEU A 31 0.62 22.61 9.56
C LEU A 31 -0.01 23.74 10.38
N ALA A 32 -0.17 24.94 9.79
CA ALA A 32 -0.77 26.09 10.45
C ALA A 32 -2.29 25.92 10.68
N MET A 33 -2.97 25.14 9.84
CA MET A 33 -4.38 24.78 10.03
C MET A 33 -4.62 23.71 11.11
N GLY A 34 -3.61 23.26 11.83
CA GLY A 34 -3.72 22.27 12.91
C GLY A 34 -3.61 20.82 12.48
N TYR A 35 -3.18 20.55 11.24
CA TYR A 35 -2.96 19.20 10.74
C TYR A 35 -1.48 18.80 10.81
N ARG A 36 -1.21 17.50 10.72
CA ARG A 36 0.09 16.96 10.35
C ARG A 36 0.18 16.83 8.83
N TYR A 37 1.40 16.81 8.29
CA TYR A 37 1.60 16.55 6.86
C TYR A 37 1.52 15.05 6.58
N GLY A 38 0.35 14.48 6.84
CA GLY A 38 0.01 13.07 6.72
C GLY A 38 -1.50 12.87 6.59
N SER A 39 -1.92 11.70 6.11
CA SER A 39 -3.33 11.33 5.91
C SER A 39 -3.79 10.34 6.97
N VAL A 40 -5.09 10.37 7.27
CA VAL A 40 -5.73 9.43 8.20
C VAL A 40 -5.67 7.99 7.67
N ILE A 41 -5.70 7.79 6.34
CA ILE A 41 -5.73 6.48 5.70
C ILE A 41 -4.37 6.20 5.05
N ASP A 42 -3.97 4.94 4.98
CA ASP A 42 -2.73 4.42 4.39
C ASP A 42 -1.45 5.02 5.00
N TRP A 43 -1.32 6.36 5.08
CA TRP A 43 -0.13 6.99 5.65
C TRP A 43 0.01 6.64 7.13
N GLN A 44 -1.07 6.83 7.92
CA GLN A 44 -1.07 6.58 9.37
C GLN A 44 -0.93 5.09 9.71
N SER A 45 -1.59 4.21 8.96
CA SER A 45 -1.65 2.77 9.28
C SER A 45 -0.58 1.92 8.58
N GLN A 46 0.11 2.46 7.57
CA GLN A 46 1.07 1.69 6.77
C GLN A 46 2.38 2.44 6.51
N HIS A 47 2.30 3.59 5.82
CA HIS A 47 3.50 4.24 5.25
C HIS A 47 4.40 4.90 6.27
N SER A 48 3.87 5.32 7.42
CA SER A 48 4.67 5.90 8.51
C SER A 48 4.99 4.90 9.63
N VAL A 49 4.30 3.78 9.69
CA VAL A 49 4.40 2.80 10.78
C VAL A 49 5.25 1.60 10.37
N LEU A 50 4.98 0.98 9.22
CA LEU A 50 5.73 -0.23 8.81
C LEU A 50 7.24 -0.02 8.62
N PRO A 51 7.74 1.13 8.11
CA PRO A 51 9.18 1.38 8.15
C PRO A 51 9.77 1.40 9.56
N ASP A 52 8.97 1.81 10.57
CA ASP A 52 9.39 1.80 11.97
C ASP A 52 9.48 0.38 12.54
N VAL A 53 8.58 -0.52 12.13
CA VAL A 53 8.66 -1.95 12.50
C VAL A 53 10.01 -2.53 12.07
N PHE A 54 10.41 -2.33 10.80
CA PHE A 54 11.72 -2.79 10.33
C PHE A 54 12.89 -2.14 11.07
N ARG A 55 12.78 -0.85 11.39
CA ARG A 55 13.83 -0.13 12.13
C ARG A 55 13.95 -0.63 13.57
N LYS A 56 12.83 -0.83 14.28
CA LYS A 56 12.79 -1.39 15.63
C LYS A 56 13.33 -2.81 15.66
N HIS A 57 12.86 -3.66 14.73
CA HIS A 57 13.38 -5.02 14.57
C HIS A 57 14.91 -5.02 14.37
N PHE A 58 15.44 -4.10 13.54
CA PHE A 58 16.88 -3.99 13.35
C PHE A 58 17.61 -3.57 14.64
N TYR A 59 17.08 -2.65 15.42
CA TYR A 59 17.72 -2.23 16.68
C TYR A 59 17.81 -3.35 17.71
N GLU A 60 16.85 -4.26 17.70
CA GLU A 60 16.81 -5.37 18.64
C GLU A 60 17.63 -6.56 18.17
N THR A 61 17.57 -6.88 16.89
CA THR A 61 18.15 -8.10 16.35
C THR A 61 19.48 -7.89 15.61
N GLY A 62 19.75 -6.68 15.14
CA GLY A 62 20.85 -6.37 14.21
C GLY A 62 20.58 -6.84 12.78
N ASN A 63 19.40 -7.42 12.47
CA ASN A 63 19.07 -8.02 11.18
C ASN A 63 18.34 -7.02 10.27
N LEU A 64 19.02 -6.59 9.18
CA LEU A 64 18.43 -5.70 8.15
C LEU A 64 17.49 -6.40 7.18
N ILE A 65 17.55 -7.71 7.09
CA ILE A 65 16.84 -8.53 6.11
C ILE A 65 16.19 -9.71 6.84
N PRO A 66 15.19 -9.45 7.71
CA PRO A 66 14.52 -10.52 8.44
C PRO A 66 13.79 -11.48 7.50
N ASP A 67 13.70 -12.74 7.90
CA ASP A 67 12.84 -13.72 7.27
C ASP A 67 11.41 -13.60 7.79
N PHE A 68 11.27 -13.31 9.08
CA PHE A 68 10.02 -13.31 9.81
C PHE A 68 9.93 -12.09 10.73
N LEU A 69 8.72 -11.58 10.91
CA LEU A 69 8.40 -10.48 11.83
C LEU A 69 7.38 -11.01 12.85
N PRO A 70 7.81 -11.39 14.06
CA PRO A 70 6.90 -11.83 15.11
C PRO A 70 6.02 -10.69 15.65
N GLU A 71 6.44 -9.42 15.47
CA GLU A 71 5.86 -8.23 16.08
C GLU A 71 4.49 -7.87 15.52
N VAL A 72 4.15 -8.28 14.27
CA VAL A 72 2.92 -7.88 13.58
C VAL A 72 2.15 -9.08 13.04
N GLY A 73 0.80 -8.99 13.06
CA GLY A 73 -0.07 -9.98 12.45
C GLY A 73 0.04 -11.38 13.03
N ALA A 74 0.27 -11.46 14.34
CA ALA A 74 0.55 -12.70 15.07
C ALA A 74 1.83 -13.43 14.60
N GLY A 75 2.71 -12.73 13.89
CA GLY A 75 3.92 -13.26 13.26
C GLY A 75 3.70 -13.60 11.79
N GLN A 76 4.45 -12.96 10.91
CA GLN A 76 4.30 -13.14 9.46
C GLN A 76 5.64 -13.09 8.73
N ASN A 77 5.66 -13.62 7.51
CA ASN A 77 6.74 -13.42 6.56
C ASN A 77 7.07 -11.94 6.41
N ALA A 78 8.31 -11.55 6.67
CA ALA A 78 8.75 -10.16 6.57
C ALA A 78 8.53 -9.56 5.17
N TYR A 79 8.57 -10.38 4.12
CA TYR A 79 8.37 -9.96 2.74
C TYR A 79 6.91 -9.61 2.42
N ASN A 80 5.95 -9.98 3.27
CA ASN A 80 4.56 -9.50 3.18
C ASN A 80 4.47 -7.98 3.38
N PHE A 81 5.45 -7.37 4.06
CA PHE A 81 5.52 -5.95 4.36
C PHE A 81 6.61 -5.21 3.56
N SER A 82 7.33 -5.91 2.68
CA SER A 82 8.50 -5.38 1.97
C SER A 82 8.25 -4.10 1.17
N TYR A 83 7.01 -3.90 0.69
CA TYR A 83 6.60 -2.70 -0.05
C TYR A 83 6.75 -1.40 0.75
N TYR A 84 6.67 -1.49 2.07
CA TYR A 84 6.59 -0.34 2.98
C TYR A 84 7.94 0.08 3.57
N GLY A 85 9.03 -0.15 2.87
CA GLY A 85 10.31 0.43 3.23
C GLY A 85 11.43 -0.55 3.54
N MET A 86 11.19 -1.86 3.49
CA MET A 86 12.25 -2.86 3.59
C MET A 86 13.30 -2.61 2.50
N LEU A 87 14.56 -2.44 2.89
CA LEU A 87 15.70 -2.14 2.00
C LEU A 87 15.55 -0.83 1.17
N ASN A 88 14.63 0.06 1.53
CA ASN A 88 14.47 1.33 0.84
C ASN A 88 15.64 2.27 1.17
N PRO A 89 16.44 2.72 0.17
CA PRO A 89 17.62 3.54 0.39
C PRO A 89 17.31 4.92 1.01
N LEU A 90 16.07 5.40 0.88
CA LEU A 90 15.62 6.66 1.50
C LEU A 90 15.24 6.48 2.98
N ILE A 91 14.96 5.27 3.42
CA ILE A 91 14.64 4.96 4.82
C ILE A 91 15.90 4.68 5.63
N PHE A 92 16.94 4.10 5.05
CA PHE A 92 18.20 3.78 5.76
C PHE A 92 18.80 4.92 6.59
N PRO A 93 18.82 6.20 6.15
CA PRO A 93 19.35 7.26 7.00
C PRO A 93 18.62 7.38 8.35
N SER A 94 17.33 6.98 8.44
CA SER A 94 16.57 7.01 9.69
C SER A 94 17.11 6.04 10.74
N TYR A 95 17.81 4.98 10.34
CA TYR A 95 18.46 4.02 11.24
C TYR A 95 19.62 4.62 12.03
N LEU A 96 20.17 5.74 11.56
CA LEU A 96 21.19 6.53 12.26
C LEU A 96 20.59 7.62 13.15
N MET A 97 19.26 7.74 13.19
CA MET A 97 18.51 8.79 13.89
C MET A 97 17.44 8.20 14.82
N PRO A 98 17.82 7.39 15.85
CA PRO A 98 16.85 6.74 16.74
C PRO A 98 15.98 7.74 17.52
N PHE A 99 16.49 8.97 17.71
CA PHE A 99 15.81 10.07 18.41
C PHE A 99 14.75 10.78 17.56
N VAL A 100 14.66 10.47 16.24
CA VAL A 100 13.63 11.02 15.35
C VAL A 100 12.54 9.98 15.14
N SER A 101 11.29 10.31 15.47
CA SER A 101 10.17 9.41 15.19
C SER A 101 10.05 9.15 13.69
N MET A 102 9.66 7.93 13.30
CA MET A 102 9.50 7.57 11.90
C MET A 102 8.44 8.45 11.20
N VAL A 103 7.39 8.80 11.92
CA VAL A 103 6.34 9.73 11.46
C VAL A 103 6.95 11.06 11.00
N THR A 104 7.75 11.71 11.86
CA THR A 104 8.43 12.98 11.54
C THR A 104 9.46 12.80 10.42
N TYR A 105 10.19 11.68 10.43
CA TYR A 105 11.15 11.37 9.38
C TYR A 105 10.48 11.29 8.00
N ILE A 106 9.35 10.58 7.88
CA ILE A 106 8.60 10.44 6.62
C ILE A 106 7.98 11.76 6.17
N GLU A 107 7.49 12.60 7.10
CA GLU A 107 7.02 13.95 6.76
C GLU A 107 8.12 14.79 6.08
N VAL A 108 9.29 14.86 6.71
CA VAL A 108 10.44 15.60 6.17
C VAL A 108 10.92 14.98 4.87
N LEU A 109 11.05 13.64 4.81
CA LEU A 109 11.46 12.92 3.62
C LEU A 109 10.53 13.19 2.43
N SER A 110 9.22 13.22 2.65
CA SER A 110 8.23 13.51 1.61
C SER A 110 8.43 14.90 1.00
N VAL A 111 8.71 15.91 1.83
CA VAL A 111 9.03 17.26 1.36
C VAL A 111 10.33 17.28 0.57
N LEU A 112 11.37 16.58 1.05
CA LEU A 112 12.66 16.48 0.34
C LEU A 112 12.51 15.80 -1.02
N ILE A 113 11.63 14.78 -1.14
CA ILE A 113 11.31 14.11 -2.40
C ILE A 113 10.65 15.09 -3.38
N LEU A 114 9.68 15.90 -2.93
CA LEU A 114 9.05 16.92 -3.78
C LEU A 114 10.08 17.92 -4.33
N LEU A 115 10.88 18.51 -3.44
CA LEU A 115 11.88 19.49 -3.81
C LEU A 115 12.95 18.90 -4.74
N SER A 116 13.53 17.76 -4.37
CA SER A 116 14.57 17.10 -5.17
C SER A 116 14.04 16.67 -6.54
N SER A 117 12.80 16.20 -6.63
CA SER A 117 12.18 15.83 -7.92
C SER A 117 12.06 17.03 -8.86
N ALA A 118 11.59 18.17 -8.36
CA ALA A 118 11.50 19.39 -9.17
C ALA A 118 12.88 19.85 -9.67
N TRP A 119 13.90 19.85 -8.78
CA TRP A 119 15.26 20.25 -9.13
C TRP A 119 15.94 19.29 -10.09
N LEU A 120 15.76 17.97 -9.90
CA LEU A 120 16.30 16.94 -10.77
C LEU A 120 15.65 16.97 -12.17
N PHE A 121 14.33 17.22 -12.25
CA PHE A 121 13.65 17.39 -13.53
C PHE A 121 14.21 18.59 -14.30
N TYR A 122 14.33 19.74 -13.64
CA TYR A 122 15.01 20.91 -14.23
C TYR A 122 16.43 20.55 -14.67
N GLY A 123 17.22 19.89 -13.82
CA GLY A 123 18.58 19.45 -14.09
C GLY A 123 18.68 18.52 -15.29
N TRP A 124 17.73 17.59 -15.46
CA TRP A 124 17.66 16.72 -16.62
C TRP A 124 17.43 17.49 -17.92
N LEU A 125 16.48 18.43 -17.96
CA LEU A 125 16.23 19.24 -19.14
C LEU A 125 17.43 20.16 -19.46
N ARG A 126 18.09 20.74 -18.44
CA ARG A 126 19.32 21.51 -18.62
C ARG A 126 20.50 20.67 -19.10
N HIS A 127 20.65 19.45 -18.60
CA HIS A 127 21.64 18.50 -19.09
C HIS A 127 21.41 18.20 -20.58
N MET A 128 20.19 17.98 -20.98
CA MET A 128 19.80 17.76 -22.38
C MET A 128 20.11 18.98 -23.26
N GLN A 129 19.75 20.18 -22.81
CA GLN A 129 20.03 21.44 -23.52
C GLN A 129 21.54 21.68 -23.69
N ALA A 130 22.33 21.42 -22.64
CA ALA A 130 23.79 21.61 -22.68
C ALA A 130 24.49 20.67 -23.67
N HIS A 131 23.86 19.54 -24.04
CA HIS A 131 24.40 18.55 -24.99
C HIS A 131 23.51 18.40 -26.22
N ALA A 132 22.73 19.42 -26.55
CA ALA A 132 21.76 19.40 -27.66
C ALA A 132 22.46 19.15 -29.03
N ASP A 133 23.69 19.57 -29.17
CA ASP A 133 24.55 19.30 -30.33
C ASP A 133 24.78 17.81 -30.59
N VAL A 134 24.88 16.99 -29.56
CA VAL A 134 25.07 15.54 -29.67
C VAL A 134 23.75 14.80 -29.55
N LEU A 135 22.94 15.16 -28.57
CA LEU A 135 21.67 14.47 -28.26
C LEU A 135 20.58 14.73 -29.29
N GLY A 136 20.73 15.72 -30.14
CA GLY A 136 19.79 16.01 -31.23
C GLY A 136 18.45 16.64 -30.78
N THR A 137 18.32 17.06 -29.53
CA THR A 137 17.09 17.66 -28.99
C THR A 137 17.37 19.06 -28.49
N VAL A 138 16.66 20.06 -29.05
CA VAL A 138 16.79 21.45 -28.65
C VAL A 138 15.55 21.83 -27.87
N VAL A 139 15.72 22.38 -26.66
CA VAL A 139 14.66 22.89 -25.80
C VAL A 139 15.04 24.28 -25.32
N SER A 140 14.16 25.28 -25.50
CA SER A 140 14.43 26.64 -25.09
C SER A 140 14.34 26.83 -23.56
N ASP A 141 14.98 27.87 -23.04
CA ASP A 141 14.93 28.22 -21.62
C ASP A 141 13.48 28.40 -21.11
N ARG A 142 12.60 28.97 -21.97
CA ARG A 142 11.19 29.19 -21.63
C ARG A 142 10.42 27.87 -21.52
N ALA A 143 10.66 26.96 -22.46
CA ALA A 143 10.05 25.62 -22.46
C ALA A 143 10.49 24.81 -21.24
N ILE A 144 11.79 24.90 -20.88
CA ILE A 144 12.34 24.24 -19.67
C ILE A 144 11.61 24.73 -18.42
N ARG A 145 11.46 26.05 -18.28
CA ARG A 145 10.79 26.67 -17.12
C ARG A 145 9.34 26.26 -17.02
N LEU A 146 8.58 26.33 -18.12
CA LEU A 146 7.18 25.90 -18.15
C LEU A 146 7.02 24.42 -17.76
N ALA A 147 7.78 23.53 -18.39
CA ALA A 147 7.71 22.11 -18.12
C ALA A 147 8.10 21.78 -16.67
N THR A 148 9.08 22.49 -16.11
CA THR A 148 9.49 22.31 -14.70
C THR A 148 8.37 22.73 -13.74
N CYS A 149 7.70 23.84 -13.98
CA CYS A 149 6.55 24.27 -13.18
C CYS A 149 5.42 23.25 -13.25
N LEU A 150 5.04 22.79 -14.45
CA LEU A 150 3.96 21.80 -14.63
C LEU A 150 4.30 20.45 -14.00
N PHE A 151 5.56 20.01 -14.08
CA PHE A 151 6.02 18.79 -13.44
C PHE A 151 5.97 18.90 -11.92
N ALA A 152 6.51 19.98 -11.35
CA ALA A 152 6.61 20.16 -9.91
C ALA A 152 5.24 20.18 -9.21
N PHE A 153 4.21 20.68 -9.88
CA PHE A 153 2.84 20.77 -9.36
C PHE A 153 1.89 19.72 -9.96
N ALA A 154 2.41 18.61 -10.51
CA ALA A 154 1.55 17.51 -10.90
C ALA A 154 0.83 16.92 -9.67
N SER A 155 -0.48 16.70 -9.78
CA SER A 155 -1.33 16.28 -8.66
C SER A 155 -0.83 15.05 -7.90
N PRO A 156 -0.31 13.98 -8.54
CA PRO A 156 0.16 12.81 -7.80
C PRO A 156 1.32 13.13 -6.85
N PHE A 157 2.14 14.12 -7.16
CA PHE A 157 3.27 14.47 -6.27
C PHE A 157 2.78 15.16 -5.00
N LEU A 158 1.92 16.14 -5.11
CA LEU A 158 1.32 16.83 -3.96
C LEU A 158 0.44 15.86 -3.14
N TYR A 159 -0.41 15.09 -3.81
CA TYR A 159 -1.34 14.17 -3.16
C TYR A 159 -0.63 13.04 -2.40
N HIS A 160 0.32 12.35 -3.03
CA HIS A 160 1.01 11.23 -2.40
C HIS A 160 2.12 11.65 -1.45
N SER A 161 2.55 12.89 -1.44
CA SER A 161 3.54 13.36 -0.47
C SER A 161 3.03 13.31 0.98
N HIS A 162 1.72 13.40 1.20
CA HIS A 162 1.11 13.29 2.51
C HIS A 162 0.26 12.01 2.69
N LYS A 163 0.01 11.25 1.61
CA LYS A 163 -0.83 10.05 1.68
C LYS A 163 -0.06 8.73 1.55
N GLN A 164 0.69 8.58 0.47
CA GLN A 164 1.37 7.32 0.14
C GLN A 164 2.77 7.61 -0.41
N PHE A 165 3.72 7.93 0.47
CA PHE A 165 5.05 8.40 0.05
C PHE A 165 5.76 7.42 -0.91
N VAL A 166 5.47 6.13 -0.85
CA VAL A 166 6.06 5.11 -1.74
C VAL A 166 5.68 5.32 -3.21
N PHE A 167 4.58 6.05 -3.49
CA PHE A 167 4.15 6.37 -4.86
C PHE A 167 4.98 7.47 -5.50
N ILE A 168 5.74 8.24 -4.72
CA ILE A 168 6.58 9.33 -5.20
C ILE A 168 8.06 9.14 -4.87
N SER A 169 8.39 8.30 -3.90
CA SER A 169 9.76 8.13 -3.38
C SER A 169 10.76 7.68 -4.45
N TYR A 170 10.32 6.99 -5.49
CA TYR A 170 11.16 6.53 -6.60
C TYR A 170 11.40 7.60 -7.67
N ILE A 171 10.67 8.74 -7.68
CA ILE A 171 10.76 9.77 -8.72
C ILE A 171 12.17 10.37 -8.86
N PRO A 172 12.89 10.73 -7.78
CA PRO A 172 14.27 11.20 -7.91
C PRO A 172 15.18 10.19 -8.65
N PHE A 173 15.02 8.90 -8.38
CA PHE A 173 15.80 7.84 -9.04
C PHE A 173 15.40 7.64 -10.50
N LEU A 174 14.10 7.80 -10.82
CA LEU A 174 13.62 7.82 -12.20
C LEU A 174 14.28 8.94 -13.00
N LEU A 175 14.33 10.15 -12.47
CA LEU A 175 14.95 11.31 -13.15
C LEU A 175 16.45 11.13 -13.32
N LEU A 176 17.14 10.59 -12.32
CA LEU A 176 18.55 10.21 -12.43
C LEU A 176 18.76 9.08 -13.44
N ALA A 177 17.83 8.13 -13.59
CA ALA A 177 17.87 7.11 -14.63
C ALA A 177 17.76 7.70 -16.03
N LEU A 178 16.87 8.72 -16.24
CA LEU A 178 16.77 9.46 -17.50
C LEU A 178 18.08 10.19 -17.84
N ILE A 179 18.71 10.85 -16.88
CA ILE A 179 20.07 11.41 -17.01
C ILE A 179 21.09 10.30 -17.30
N GLY A 180 20.91 9.13 -16.67
CA GLY A 180 21.74 7.94 -16.88
C GLY A 180 21.70 7.44 -18.33
N VAL A 181 20.52 7.47 -18.96
CA VAL A 181 20.34 7.16 -20.39
C VAL A 181 21.14 8.15 -21.24
N ASP A 182 20.99 9.45 -21.02
CA ASP A 182 21.75 10.46 -21.77
C ASP A 182 23.26 10.29 -21.62
N ARG A 183 23.74 10.07 -20.40
CA ARG A 183 25.17 9.81 -20.13
C ARG A 183 25.68 8.51 -20.76
N TRP A 184 24.84 7.49 -20.82
CA TRP A 184 25.19 6.25 -21.48
C TRP A 184 25.39 6.44 -22.98
N PHE A 185 24.54 7.19 -23.63
CA PHE A 185 24.72 7.53 -25.05
C PHE A 185 25.89 8.47 -25.28
N LEU A 186 26.09 9.51 -24.46
CA LEU A 186 27.17 10.51 -24.59
C LEU A 186 28.55 9.93 -24.27
N LYS A 187 28.69 9.21 -23.18
CA LYS A 187 29.99 8.80 -22.61
C LYS A 187 30.21 7.29 -22.54
N ARG A 188 29.29 6.51 -23.06
CA ARG A 188 29.27 5.03 -22.96
C ARG A 188 29.35 4.51 -21.50
N ARG A 189 28.90 5.30 -20.51
CA ARG A 189 28.94 4.98 -19.08
C ARG A 189 27.53 4.61 -18.61
N GLY A 190 27.28 3.29 -18.44
CA GLY A 190 25.96 2.78 -18.05
C GLY A 190 25.73 2.62 -16.53
N LEU A 191 26.76 2.84 -15.69
CA LEU A 191 26.66 2.56 -14.26
C LEU A 191 25.55 3.36 -13.60
N LEU A 192 25.42 4.68 -13.88
CA LEU A 192 24.36 5.49 -13.30
C LEU A 192 22.98 4.92 -13.64
N LEU A 193 22.73 4.57 -14.90
CA LEU A 193 21.47 3.96 -15.32
C LEU A 193 21.19 2.68 -14.55
N ALA A 194 22.14 1.74 -14.54
CA ALA A 194 21.96 0.44 -13.88
C ALA A 194 21.75 0.58 -12.35
N SER A 195 22.55 1.44 -11.69
CA SER A 195 22.39 1.70 -10.25
C SER A 195 21.04 2.37 -9.92
N MET A 196 20.54 3.27 -10.78
CA MET A 196 19.24 3.88 -10.57
C MET A 196 18.10 2.89 -10.79
N VAL A 197 18.25 1.92 -11.69
CA VAL A 197 17.29 0.81 -11.82
C VAL A 197 17.25 -0.02 -10.51
N THR A 198 18.40 -0.31 -9.91
CA THR A 198 18.43 -0.95 -8.57
C THR A 198 17.67 -0.12 -7.54
N ALA A 199 17.95 1.17 -7.46
CA ALA A 199 17.30 2.07 -6.52
C ALA A 199 15.77 2.16 -6.75
N LEU A 200 15.32 2.17 -8.00
CA LEU A 200 13.89 2.11 -8.35
C LEU A 200 13.22 0.88 -7.74
N PHE A 201 13.81 -0.31 -7.92
CA PHE A 201 13.24 -1.55 -7.39
C PHE A 201 13.29 -1.62 -5.86
N LEU A 202 14.38 -1.19 -5.23
CA LEU A 202 14.50 -1.16 -3.78
C LEU A 202 13.57 -0.13 -3.13
N THR A 203 13.20 0.94 -3.84
CA THR A 203 12.34 2.01 -3.30
C THR A 203 10.86 1.67 -3.44
N SER A 204 10.44 1.19 -4.62
CA SER A 204 9.04 0.86 -4.91
C SER A 204 8.93 -0.13 -6.06
N TYR A 205 9.08 -1.41 -5.79
CA TYR A 205 9.11 -2.45 -6.83
C TYR A 205 7.87 -2.45 -7.73
N LEU A 206 6.69 -2.11 -7.19
CA LEU A 206 5.45 -2.04 -7.98
C LEU A 206 5.52 -0.94 -9.06
N HIS A 207 5.96 0.26 -8.68
CA HIS A 207 6.08 1.39 -9.62
C HIS A 207 7.35 1.33 -10.46
N ALA A 208 8.37 0.59 -10.01
CA ALA A 208 9.62 0.42 -10.74
C ALA A 208 9.41 -0.21 -12.11
N VAL A 209 8.46 -1.14 -12.26
CA VAL A 209 8.14 -1.74 -13.57
C VAL A 209 7.71 -0.66 -14.57
N ALA A 210 6.74 0.17 -14.20
CA ALA A 210 6.28 1.26 -15.05
C ALA A 210 7.37 2.33 -15.26
N ALA A 211 8.19 2.61 -14.24
CA ALA A 211 9.32 3.54 -14.33
C ALA A 211 10.40 3.03 -15.32
N VAL A 212 10.76 1.75 -15.26
CA VAL A 212 11.70 1.14 -16.20
C VAL A 212 11.17 1.17 -17.63
N VAL A 213 9.85 0.95 -17.83
CA VAL A 213 9.22 1.09 -19.15
C VAL A 213 9.28 2.55 -19.64
N ALA A 214 9.01 3.54 -18.76
CA ALA A 214 9.15 4.96 -19.13
C ALA A 214 10.60 5.31 -19.53
N VAL A 215 11.61 4.81 -18.77
CA VAL A 215 13.03 4.97 -19.10
C VAL A 215 13.37 4.27 -20.42
N SER A 216 12.77 3.10 -20.70
CA SER A 216 12.97 2.35 -21.95
C SER A 216 12.41 3.09 -23.15
N VAL A 217 11.19 3.63 -23.05
CA VAL A 217 10.58 4.49 -24.09
C VAL A 217 11.46 5.70 -24.36
N TYR A 218 11.99 6.34 -23.31
CA TYR A 218 12.93 7.45 -23.46
C TYR A 218 14.26 7.02 -24.08
N ALA A 219 14.80 5.85 -23.74
CA ALA A 219 16.05 5.32 -24.33
C ALA A 219 15.91 5.05 -25.84
N VAL A 220 14.75 4.51 -26.29
CA VAL A 220 14.46 4.34 -27.72
C VAL A 220 14.33 5.70 -28.43
N TYR A 221 13.62 6.64 -27.83
CA TYR A 221 13.55 8.02 -28.32
C TYR A 221 14.94 8.63 -28.47
N ARG A 222 15.81 8.51 -27.47
CA ARG A 222 17.15 9.05 -27.48
C ARG A 222 18.03 8.42 -28.57
N TRP A 223 17.99 7.09 -28.67
CA TRP A 223 18.69 6.37 -29.75
C TRP A 223 18.28 6.87 -31.14
N TRP A 224 16.96 7.07 -31.33
CA TRP A 224 16.41 7.48 -32.62
C TRP A 224 16.78 8.92 -32.96
N THR A 225 16.65 9.86 -32.03
CA THR A 225 17.03 11.28 -32.23
C THR A 225 18.51 11.43 -32.63
N MET A 226 19.39 10.68 -31.96
CA MET A 226 20.81 10.72 -32.28
C MET A 226 21.08 10.13 -33.67
N ARG A 227 20.39 9.08 -34.06
CA ARG A 227 20.50 8.47 -35.39
C ARG A 227 20.03 9.41 -36.49
N GLU A 228 18.86 10.02 -36.34
CA GLU A 228 18.34 10.99 -37.32
C GLU A 228 19.29 12.18 -37.53
N ARG A 229 19.89 12.68 -36.44
CA ARG A 229 20.88 13.76 -36.53
C ARG A 229 22.13 13.34 -37.25
N CYS A 230 22.66 12.16 -37.00
CA CYS A 230 23.84 11.64 -37.67
C CYS A 230 23.60 11.47 -39.18
N THR A 231 22.44 11.00 -39.59
CA THR A 231 22.07 10.89 -41.02
C THR A 231 21.94 12.26 -41.69
N ALA A 232 21.43 13.27 -40.99
CA ALA A 232 21.31 14.62 -41.51
C ALA A 232 22.68 15.32 -41.72
N VAL A 233 23.63 15.10 -40.82
CA VAL A 233 25.02 15.65 -40.96
C VAL A 233 25.78 14.96 -42.08
N ASN A 234 25.60 13.66 -42.26
CA ASN A 234 26.31 12.88 -43.31
C ASN A 234 25.65 13.00 -44.71
N GLY A 235 24.34 13.30 -44.77
CA GLY A 235 23.59 13.49 -46.03
C GLY A 235 23.98 14.73 -46.83
N GLY A 236 24.75 15.65 -46.22
CA GLY A 236 25.37 16.81 -46.93
C GLY A 236 26.63 16.47 -47.75
N THR A 237 27.19 15.26 -47.62
CA THR A 237 28.48 14.91 -48.23
C THR A 237 28.60 13.49 -48.79
N ALA A 238 27.57 12.68 -48.95
CA ALA A 238 27.71 11.30 -49.37
C ALA A 238 26.79 10.92 -50.54
N SER A 239 27.39 10.55 -51.65
CA SER A 239 26.83 9.80 -52.77
C SER A 239 26.35 8.41 -52.35
N ALA A 240 25.27 7.95 -53.04
CA ALA A 240 24.62 6.64 -52.82
C ALA A 240 25.61 5.47 -53.01
N GLY A 241 25.62 4.56 -52.08
CA GLY A 241 26.25 3.24 -52.24
C GLY A 241 26.97 2.72 -50.99
N ALA A 242 26.22 2.30 -49.94
CA ALA A 242 26.79 1.44 -48.92
C ALA A 242 25.72 0.48 -48.37
N SER A 243 25.98 -0.83 -48.51
CA SER A 243 25.14 -1.96 -48.13
C SER A 243 24.92 -2.08 -46.62
N GLU A 244 23.76 -2.60 -46.29
CA GLU A 244 23.24 -2.88 -44.93
C GLU A 244 23.97 -4.05 -44.23
N SER A 245 25.19 -3.91 -43.82
CA SER A 245 25.75 -4.91 -42.89
C SER A 245 26.99 -4.38 -42.17
N THR A 246 26.74 -3.64 -41.09
CA THR A 246 27.77 -3.54 -40.03
C THR A 246 27.12 -2.93 -38.75
N ASP A 247 27.45 -3.46 -37.60
CA ASP A 247 27.05 -3.04 -36.25
C ASP A 247 27.35 -1.57 -35.86
N LYS A 248 27.94 -0.79 -36.76
CA LYS A 248 28.25 0.64 -36.61
C LYS A 248 27.91 1.39 -37.88
N ILE A 249 27.10 2.43 -37.79
CA ILE A 249 26.95 3.38 -38.87
C ILE A 249 28.31 4.13 -39.02
N PRO A 250 28.99 4.09 -40.19
CA PRO A 250 30.27 4.73 -40.35
C PRO A 250 30.22 6.22 -40.00
N GLY A 251 31.11 6.67 -39.13
CA GLY A 251 31.23 8.08 -38.74
C GLY A 251 30.36 8.59 -37.59
N THR A 252 29.39 7.83 -37.07
CA THR A 252 28.40 8.36 -36.10
C THR A 252 28.62 7.92 -34.64
N GLY A 253 29.34 6.84 -34.40
CA GLY A 253 29.52 6.29 -33.05
C GLY A 253 28.20 5.75 -32.38
N VAL A 254 27.03 5.88 -33.01
CA VAL A 254 25.73 5.33 -32.52
C VAL A 254 25.65 3.88 -32.94
N PRO A 255 25.50 2.92 -31.99
CA PRO A 255 25.34 1.50 -32.31
C PRO A 255 24.06 1.22 -33.09
N GLY A 256 24.01 0.12 -33.84
CA GLY A 256 22.78 -0.39 -34.42
C GLY A 256 21.71 -0.66 -33.35
N PHE A 257 20.45 -0.66 -33.73
CA PHE A 257 19.32 -0.79 -32.78
C PHE A 257 19.46 -2.01 -31.86
N PHE A 258 19.68 -3.17 -32.46
CA PHE A 258 19.77 -4.43 -31.68
C PHE A 258 20.95 -4.43 -30.71
N ALA A 259 22.13 -3.93 -31.18
CA ALA A 259 23.30 -3.82 -30.29
C ALA A 259 23.10 -2.83 -29.14
N ALA A 260 22.37 -1.71 -29.38
CA ALA A 260 21.97 -0.78 -28.33
C ALA A 260 20.97 -1.42 -27.38
N ALA A 261 19.95 -2.10 -27.91
CA ALA A 261 18.90 -2.76 -27.14
C ALA A 261 19.48 -3.86 -26.24
N ILE A 262 20.33 -4.75 -26.74
CA ILE A 262 20.97 -5.81 -25.95
C ILE A 262 21.78 -5.21 -24.79
N ARG A 263 22.58 -4.16 -25.06
CA ARG A 263 23.36 -3.49 -24.01
C ARG A 263 22.48 -2.79 -22.98
N TYR A 264 21.40 -2.13 -23.43
CA TYR A 264 20.43 -1.50 -22.55
C TYR A 264 19.75 -2.54 -21.65
N VAL A 265 19.23 -3.63 -22.24
CA VAL A 265 18.61 -4.73 -21.48
C VAL A 265 19.61 -5.31 -20.48
N GLY A 266 20.88 -5.51 -20.87
CA GLY A 266 21.92 -5.96 -19.95
C GLY A 266 22.13 -5.03 -18.75
N LEU A 267 22.08 -3.69 -18.96
CA LEU A 267 22.18 -2.71 -17.87
C LEU A 267 20.95 -2.76 -16.94
N VAL A 268 19.75 -2.84 -17.51
CA VAL A 268 18.51 -2.94 -16.74
C VAL A 268 18.45 -4.25 -15.95
N THR A 269 18.82 -5.38 -16.58
CA THR A 269 18.87 -6.68 -15.92
C THR A 269 19.89 -6.71 -14.79
N ALA A 270 21.08 -6.13 -14.99
CA ALA A 270 22.10 -6.03 -13.92
C ALA A 270 21.57 -5.20 -12.74
N GLY A 271 20.88 -4.09 -13.02
CA GLY A 271 20.26 -3.25 -11.98
C GLY A 271 19.12 -3.97 -11.25
N ALA A 272 18.25 -4.66 -11.95
CA ALA A 272 17.17 -5.45 -11.37
C ALA A 272 17.70 -6.64 -10.54
N ALA A 273 18.73 -7.34 -11.07
CA ALA A 273 19.37 -8.44 -10.38
C ALA A 273 20.01 -8.00 -9.05
N ALA A 274 20.62 -6.80 -9.00
CA ALA A 274 21.17 -6.26 -7.76
C ALA A 274 20.11 -6.03 -6.66
N ALA A 275 18.84 -5.88 -7.02
CA ALA A 275 17.70 -5.82 -6.08
C ALA A 275 17.07 -7.22 -5.81
N GLY A 276 17.67 -8.30 -6.28
CA GLY A 276 17.14 -9.67 -6.23
C GLY A 276 16.77 -10.15 -4.83
N VAL A 277 17.55 -9.75 -3.81
CA VAL A 277 17.29 -10.09 -2.39
C VAL A 277 15.94 -9.59 -1.89
N LEU A 278 15.42 -8.50 -2.47
CA LEU A 278 14.07 -8.00 -2.23
C LEU A 278 13.07 -8.62 -3.20
N LEU A 279 13.38 -8.62 -4.49
CA LEU A 279 12.42 -8.93 -5.56
C LEU A 279 11.99 -10.40 -5.58
N ILE A 280 12.92 -11.36 -5.40
CA ILE A 280 12.60 -12.79 -5.52
C ILE A 280 11.71 -13.25 -4.37
N PRO A 281 12.06 -13.04 -3.08
CA PRO A 281 11.19 -13.44 -1.98
C PRO A 281 9.85 -12.70 -1.97
N THR A 282 9.87 -11.38 -2.27
CA THR A 282 8.64 -10.59 -2.41
C THR A 282 7.74 -11.13 -3.52
N GLY A 283 8.31 -11.48 -4.68
CA GLY A 283 7.55 -12.07 -5.78
C GLY A 283 6.86 -13.36 -5.37
N ILE A 284 7.54 -14.23 -4.63
CA ILE A 284 6.99 -15.49 -4.09
C ILE A 284 5.89 -15.18 -3.07
N ALA A 285 6.13 -14.25 -2.14
CA ALA A 285 5.14 -13.85 -1.15
C ALA A 285 3.87 -13.26 -1.79
N VAL A 286 4.02 -12.42 -2.82
CA VAL A 286 2.88 -11.84 -3.59
C VAL A 286 2.08 -12.95 -4.29
N LEU A 287 2.74 -13.94 -4.87
CA LEU A 287 2.05 -15.06 -5.55
C LEU A 287 1.32 -15.97 -4.56
N ALA A 288 1.86 -16.16 -3.35
CA ALA A 288 1.27 -17.00 -2.32
C ALA A 288 0.15 -16.28 -1.54
N GLY A 289 0.36 -15.01 -1.16
CA GLY A 289 -0.47 -14.30 -0.19
C GLY A 289 -1.41 -13.24 -0.78
N ARG A 290 -1.22 -12.85 -2.04
CA ARG A 290 -2.11 -11.85 -2.64
C ARG A 290 -3.27 -12.52 -3.35
N THR A 291 -4.37 -12.73 -2.64
CA THR A 291 -5.62 -13.06 -3.32
C THR A 291 -6.11 -11.84 -4.10
N GLN A 292 -6.57 -12.08 -5.32
CA GLN A 292 -7.21 -11.05 -6.13
C GLN A 292 -8.61 -10.72 -5.59
N GLY A 293 -8.92 -10.94 -4.32
CA GLY A 293 -10.21 -10.66 -3.70
C GLY A 293 -11.42 -10.81 -4.65
N ASN A 294 -12.56 -10.35 -4.29
CA ASN A 294 -13.73 -10.24 -5.19
C ASN A 294 -13.62 -9.06 -6.18
N VAL A 295 -12.40 -8.62 -6.54
CA VAL A 295 -12.22 -7.63 -7.60
C VAL A 295 -12.76 -8.26 -8.90
N PRO A 296 -13.78 -7.69 -9.52
CA PRO A 296 -14.30 -8.20 -10.79
C PRO A 296 -13.13 -8.30 -11.77
N LYS A 297 -12.86 -9.49 -12.29
CA LYS A 297 -11.84 -9.67 -13.30
C LYS A 297 -12.23 -8.83 -14.51
N GLU A 298 -11.43 -7.82 -14.84
CA GLU A 298 -11.64 -7.06 -16.07
C GLU A 298 -11.65 -8.04 -17.24
N SER A 299 -12.69 -8.00 -18.04
CA SER A 299 -12.75 -8.91 -19.20
C SER A 299 -11.61 -8.59 -20.16
N LEU A 300 -11.01 -9.59 -20.78
CA LEU A 300 -9.94 -9.39 -21.75
C LEU A 300 -10.35 -8.40 -22.85
N LEU A 301 -11.62 -8.46 -23.28
CA LEU A 301 -12.17 -7.56 -24.27
C LEU A 301 -12.17 -6.11 -23.77
N SER A 302 -12.54 -5.87 -22.49
CA SER A 302 -12.54 -4.52 -21.90
C SER A 302 -11.14 -3.91 -21.78
N LEU A 303 -10.11 -4.75 -21.66
CA LEU A 303 -8.72 -4.32 -21.65
C LEU A 303 -8.18 -3.96 -23.03
N LEU A 304 -8.70 -4.61 -24.08
CA LEU A 304 -8.26 -4.39 -25.47
C LEU A 304 -8.92 -3.16 -26.13
N ILE A 305 -10.06 -2.71 -25.61
CA ILE A 305 -10.76 -1.52 -26.13
C ILE A 305 -10.12 -0.27 -25.57
N PRO A 306 -9.59 0.67 -26.39
CA PRO A 306 -9.08 1.95 -25.93
C PRO A 306 -10.17 2.73 -25.17
N LYS A 307 -9.78 3.33 -24.03
CA LYS A 307 -10.65 4.18 -23.20
C LYS A 307 -9.96 5.51 -22.93
N PHE A 308 -10.73 6.58 -22.87
CA PHE A 308 -10.23 7.88 -22.48
C PHE A 308 -10.46 8.10 -20.98
N PRO A 309 -9.48 7.82 -20.12
CA PRO A 309 -9.64 7.90 -18.68
C PRO A 309 -9.40 9.33 -18.18
N ILE A 310 -10.37 10.20 -18.38
CA ILE A 310 -10.27 11.65 -18.04
C ILE A 310 -9.79 11.82 -16.58
N HIS A 311 -10.40 11.08 -15.64
CA HIS A 311 -10.07 11.18 -14.22
C HIS A 311 -8.67 10.70 -13.86
N GLU A 312 -8.06 9.82 -14.67
CA GLU A 312 -6.73 9.28 -14.40
C GLU A 312 -5.64 10.13 -15.05
N VAL A 313 -5.97 10.92 -16.05
CA VAL A 313 -5.01 11.74 -16.80
C VAL A 313 -4.93 13.15 -16.26
N PHE A 314 -6.08 13.78 -15.92
CA PHE A 314 -6.14 15.18 -15.51
C PHE A 314 -6.38 15.31 -14.01
N TYR A 315 -5.52 16.05 -13.36
CA TYR A 315 -5.62 16.47 -11.94
C TYR A 315 -5.85 15.38 -10.90
N SER A 316 -5.77 14.12 -11.28
CA SER A 316 -5.93 12.99 -10.35
C SER A 316 -4.65 12.70 -9.59
N GLY A 317 -4.74 12.48 -8.28
CA GLY A 317 -3.61 11.99 -7.48
C GLY A 317 -3.24 10.55 -7.85
N TYR A 318 -4.20 9.73 -8.26
CA TYR A 318 -3.99 8.32 -8.61
C TYR A 318 -3.73 8.08 -10.11
N GLY A 319 -3.28 9.08 -10.84
CA GLY A 319 -2.99 8.97 -12.26
C GLY A 319 -1.84 9.84 -12.71
N LEU A 320 -1.86 10.27 -13.97
CA LEU A 320 -0.88 11.21 -14.51
C LEU A 320 -0.97 12.59 -13.83
N GLY A 321 -2.22 13.02 -13.53
CA GLY A 321 -2.54 14.18 -12.72
C GLY A 321 -1.98 15.50 -13.24
N MET A 322 -1.88 15.63 -14.55
CA MET A 322 -1.37 16.86 -15.21
C MET A 322 -2.48 17.66 -15.89
N THR A 323 -2.11 18.77 -16.45
CA THR A 323 -2.98 19.70 -17.17
C THR A 323 -3.40 19.16 -18.54
N ALA A 324 -4.49 19.65 -19.08
CA ALA A 324 -4.94 19.34 -20.43
C ALA A 324 -3.89 19.66 -21.52
N LEU A 325 -2.99 20.60 -21.24
CA LEU A 325 -1.89 20.98 -22.13
C LEU A 325 -1.00 19.81 -22.54
N VAL A 326 -0.86 18.81 -21.67
CA VAL A 326 -0.10 17.58 -21.95
C VAL A 326 -0.69 16.81 -23.12
N MET A 327 -2.02 16.62 -23.12
CA MET A 327 -2.69 15.93 -24.25
C MET A 327 -2.62 16.71 -25.54
N PHE A 328 -2.75 18.06 -25.47
CA PHE A 328 -2.52 18.91 -26.63
C PHE A 328 -1.12 18.72 -27.21
N ALA A 329 -0.13 18.82 -26.36
CA ALA A 329 1.26 18.69 -26.76
C ALA A 329 1.51 17.32 -27.41
N ALA A 330 1.02 16.26 -26.76
CA ALA A 330 1.19 14.90 -27.26
C ALA A 330 0.50 14.69 -28.62
N LEU A 331 -0.77 15.07 -28.77
CA LEU A 331 -1.50 14.95 -30.03
C LEU A 331 -0.86 15.82 -31.12
N ALA A 332 -0.50 17.07 -30.81
CA ALA A 332 0.16 17.94 -31.76
C ALA A 332 1.50 17.36 -32.28
N ILE A 333 2.27 16.70 -31.41
CA ILE A 333 3.52 16.06 -31.78
C ILE A 333 3.28 14.83 -32.65
N VAL A 334 2.25 14.02 -32.40
CA VAL A 334 1.93 12.86 -33.23
C VAL A 334 1.57 13.27 -34.65
N PHE A 335 0.71 14.28 -34.80
CA PHE A 335 0.24 14.71 -36.11
C PHE A 335 1.24 15.55 -36.87
N TRP A 336 2.03 16.36 -36.16
CA TRP A 336 3.06 17.26 -36.76
C TRP A 336 4.42 17.13 -36.07
N PRO A 337 5.09 16.00 -36.18
CA PRO A 337 6.40 15.80 -35.55
C PRO A 337 7.48 16.56 -36.33
N ARG A 338 8.52 17.02 -35.63
CA ARG A 338 9.78 17.47 -36.24
C ARG A 338 10.65 16.29 -36.66
N SER A 339 10.52 15.16 -35.95
CA SER A 339 11.25 13.94 -36.19
C SER A 339 10.38 12.69 -35.97
N ARG A 340 10.78 11.56 -36.53
CA ARG A 340 10.12 10.26 -36.28
C ARG A 340 10.26 9.84 -34.81
N ALA A 341 11.40 10.20 -34.19
CA ALA A 341 11.63 9.94 -32.77
C ALA A 341 10.63 10.66 -31.85
N GLU A 342 10.32 11.92 -32.13
CA GLU A 342 9.31 12.66 -31.35
C GLU A 342 7.90 12.09 -31.55
N ARG A 343 7.56 11.67 -32.78
CA ARG A 343 6.28 10.98 -33.04
C ARG A 343 6.20 9.68 -32.24
N PHE A 344 7.27 8.89 -32.21
CA PHE A 344 7.33 7.66 -31.43
C PHE A 344 7.13 7.93 -29.93
N LEU A 345 7.87 8.90 -29.35
CA LEU A 345 7.77 9.23 -27.93
C LEU A 345 6.32 9.59 -27.53
N SER A 346 5.69 10.45 -28.36
CA SER A 346 4.34 10.90 -28.09
C SER A 346 3.30 9.80 -28.33
N ALA A 347 3.46 9.00 -29.39
CA ALA A 347 2.57 7.87 -29.65
C ALA A 347 2.64 6.80 -28.57
N ALA A 348 3.84 6.46 -28.09
CA ALA A 348 4.05 5.52 -26.98
C ALA A 348 3.42 6.06 -25.68
N PHE A 349 3.57 7.36 -25.39
CA PHE A 349 2.92 7.99 -24.26
C PHE A 349 1.39 7.92 -24.34
N LEU A 350 0.79 8.26 -25.49
CA LEU A 350 -0.65 8.19 -25.70
C LEU A 350 -1.17 6.73 -25.62
N LEU A 351 -0.41 5.77 -26.14
CA LEU A 351 -0.73 4.35 -26.01
C LEU A 351 -0.89 3.93 -24.54
N VAL A 352 0.07 4.33 -23.70
CA VAL A 352 0.02 4.03 -22.25
C VAL A 352 -1.18 4.72 -21.59
N CYS A 353 -1.51 5.96 -21.97
CA CYS A 353 -2.64 6.69 -21.42
C CYS A 353 -3.99 6.10 -21.81
N PHE A 354 -4.17 5.72 -23.08
CA PHE A 354 -5.48 5.35 -23.62
C PHE A 354 -5.79 3.86 -23.64
N TRP A 355 -4.79 3.00 -23.59
CA TRP A 355 -5.00 1.57 -23.71
C TRP A 355 -4.99 0.87 -22.34
N PRO A 356 -6.14 0.36 -21.85
CA PRO A 356 -6.23 -0.28 -20.54
C PRO A 356 -5.26 -1.45 -20.33
N VAL A 357 -4.98 -2.25 -21.40
CA VAL A 357 -4.05 -3.38 -21.31
C VAL A 357 -2.64 -2.94 -20.93
N THR A 358 -2.17 -1.76 -21.39
CA THR A 358 -0.83 -1.26 -21.01
C THR A 358 -0.76 -0.96 -19.53
N ARG A 359 -1.81 -0.32 -18.97
CA ARG A 359 -1.91 -0.05 -17.53
C ARG A 359 -2.02 -1.34 -16.72
N TYR A 360 -2.77 -2.33 -17.22
CA TYR A 360 -2.87 -3.65 -16.61
C TYR A 360 -1.51 -4.34 -16.52
N LEU A 361 -0.74 -4.35 -17.63
CA LEU A 361 0.63 -4.89 -17.65
C LEU A 361 1.56 -4.14 -16.69
N LEU A 362 1.50 -2.80 -16.69
CA LEU A 362 2.35 -1.95 -15.85
C LEU A 362 2.00 -2.02 -14.35
N ASN A 363 0.80 -2.47 -13.99
CA ASN A 363 0.39 -2.76 -12.61
C ASN A 363 0.59 -4.25 -12.22
N GLY A 364 1.45 -4.99 -12.93
CA GLY A 364 1.80 -6.37 -12.61
C GLY A 364 0.65 -7.36 -12.82
N PHE A 365 -0.18 -7.18 -13.84
CA PHE A 365 -1.32 -8.03 -14.21
C PHE A 365 -2.44 -8.10 -13.15
N LEU A 366 -2.54 -7.10 -12.26
CA LEU A 366 -3.52 -7.12 -11.18
C LEU A 366 -4.81 -6.38 -11.55
N TYR A 367 -4.67 -5.19 -12.12
CA TYR A 367 -5.80 -4.31 -12.52
C TYR A 367 -5.33 -3.17 -13.42
N SER A 368 -6.24 -2.62 -14.24
CA SER A 368 -5.98 -1.46 -15.10
C SER A 368 -6.34 -0.17 -14.36
N ARG A 369 -5.40 0.44 -13.62
CA ARG A 369 -5.60 1.70 -12.90
C ARG A 369 -4.55 2.75 -13.24
N GLY A 370 -4.93 4.02 -13.10
CA GLY A 370 -4.15 5.20 -13.48
C GLY A 370 -2.82 5.37 -12.78
N LYS A 371 -2.61 4.77 -11.60
CA LYS A 371 -1.33 4.87 -10.88
C LYS A 371 -0.11 4.40 -11.67
N ALA A 372 -0.30 3.53 -12.67
CA ALA A 372 0.76 3.15 -13.61
C ALA A 372 1.23 4.30 -14.51
N LEU A 373 0.47 5.41 -14.60
CA LEU A 373 0.80 6.60 -15.38
C LEU A 373 1.76 7.54 -14.62
N ILE A 374 1.84 7.47 -13.30
CA ILE A 374 2.67 8.38 -12.49
C ILE A 374 4.13 8.43 -12.96
N PRO A 375 4.81 7.31 -13.29
CA PRO A 375 6.18 7.34 -13.80
C PRO A 375 6.35 8.05 -15.15
N PHE A 376 5.25 8.22 -15.92
CA PHE A 376 5.27 8.92 -17.21
C PHE A 376 5.11 10.43 -17.09
N THR A 377 4.90 10.99 -15.89
CA THR A 377 4.75 12.44 -15.66
C THR A 377 5.95 13.24 -16.17
N ALA A 378 7.18 12.72 -16.03
CA ALA A 378 8.38 13.36 -16.57
C ALA A 378 8.36 13.43 -18.10
N ILE A 379 7.94 12.36 -18.78
CA ILE A 379 7.79 12.33 -20.25
C ILE A 379 6.69 13.28 -20.68
N ALA A 380 5.58 13.32 -19.96
CA ALA A 380 4.45 14.20 -20.22
C ALA A 380 4.86 15.68 -20.20
N ALA A 381 5.57 16.11 -19.14
CA ALA A 381 6.08 17.46 -19.04
C ALA A 381 7.14 17.77 -20.12
N PHE A 382 7.96 16.81 -20.48
CA PHE A 382 8.92 16.94 -21.56
C PHE A 382 8.24 17.11 -22.94
N LEU A 383 7.15 16.41 -23.22
CA LEU A 383 6.35 16.60 -24.44
C LEU A 383 5.80 18.04 -24.51
N VAL A 384 5.37 18.63 -23.37
CA VAL A 384 4.97 20.04 -23.32
C VAL A 384 6.14 20.95 -23.70
N ALA A 385 7.35 20.67 -23.21
CA ALA A 385 8.53 21.48 -23.58
C ALA A 385 8.81 21.43 -25.09
N LEU A 386 8.77 20.22 -25.69
CA LEU A 386 8.96 20.05 -27.14
C LEU A 386 7.87 20.76 -27.95
N TRP A 387 6.61 20.68 -27.51
CA TRP A 387 5.50 21.34 -28.16
C TRP A 387 5.58 22.87 -28.05
N PHE A 388 5.93 23.39 -26.86
CA PHE A 388 6.01 24.85 -26.62
C PHE A 388 6.99 25.52 -27.57
N ASP A 389 8.16 24.95 -27.79
CA ASP A 389 9.15 25.48 -28.72
C ASP A 389 8.68 25.54 -30.18
N ARG A 390 7.70 24.69 -30.53
CA ARG A 390 7.08 24.75 -31.87
C ARG A 390 6.00 25.81 -31.98
N ALA A 391 5.20 25.92 -30.93
CA ALA A 391 4.08 26.85 -30.93
C ALA A 391 4.52 28.31 -30.86
N PHE A 392 5.68 28.56 -30.19
CA PHE A 392 6.13 29.94 -29.88
C PHE A 392 7.53 30.30 -30.37
N ALA A 393 8.34 29.36 -30.88
CA ALA A 393 9.52 29.76 -31.61
C ALA A 393 9.09 30.44 -32.91
N GLY A 394 9.48 31.72 -33.05
CA GLY A 394 9.17 32.54 -34.18
C GLY A 394 9.89 32.16 -35.48
N ASP A 395 9.95 30.85 -35.76
CA ASP A 395 10.46 30.33 -37.02
C ASP A 395 9.43 30.64 -38.11
N ALA A 396 9.69 31.78 -38.70
CA ALA A 396 9.03 32.30 -39.92
C ALA A 396 9.38 31.38 -41.11
N THR A 397 9.20 30.10 -41.01
CA THR A 397 9.13 29.25 -42.19
C THR A 397 7.76 29.52 -42.81
N LYS A 398 7.81 30.11 -44.00
CA LYS A 398 6.70 30.57 -44.84
C LYS A 398 5.61 29.56 -45.15
N ASN A 399 5.60 28.38 -44.53
CA ASN A 399 4.65 27.27 -44.71
C ASN A 399 3.62 27.12 -43.58
N ALA A 400 3.49 28.06 -42.64
CA ALA A 400 2.50 28.02 -41.57
C ALA A 400 1.06 28.46 -41.99
N LYS A 401 0.73 28.41 -43.26
CA LYS A 401 -0.60 28.71 -43.80
C LYS A 401 -1.39 27.45 -44.11
N LYS A 402 -1.73 26.60 -43.11
CA LYS A 402 -2.77 25.61 -43.30
C LYS A 402 -3.82 25.73 -42.19
N PRO A 403 -5.06 26.04 -42.52
CA PRO A 403 -6.16 26.25 -41.57
C PRO A 403 -6.59 24.96 -40.83
N VAL A 404 -6.10 23.79 -41.27
CA VAL A 404 -6.44 22.48 -40.69
C VAL A 404 -6.04 22.31 -39.21
N HIS A 405 -5.10 23.11 -38.71
CA HIS A 405 -4.64 23.06 -37.31
C HIS A 405 -5.72 23.42 -36.28
N TRP A 406 -6.70 24.21 -36.66
CA TRP A 406 -7.77 24.74 -35.81
C TRP A 406 -8.77 23.62 -35.40
N PHE A 407 -9.10 22.73 -36.32
CA PHE A 407 -10.10 21.71 -36.10
C PHE A 407 -9.70 20.74 -34.99
N ILE A 408 -8.43 20.36 -34.89
CA ILE A 408 -7.98 19.42 -33.85
C ILE A 408 -7.95 20.08 -32.47
N TYR A 409 -7.58 21.36 -32.40
CA TYR A 409 -7.66 22.14 -31.17
C TYR A 409 -9.08 22.43 -30.69
N LEU A 410 -10.07 22.30 -31.57
CA LEU A 410 -11.49 22.41 -31.24
C LEU A 410 -12.18 21.06 -31.09
N ILE A 411 -11.93 20.09 -31.97
CA ILE A 411 -12.64 18.80 -31.98
C ILE A 411 -12.26 17.94 -30.77
N VAL A 412 -10.98 17.82 -30.46
CA VAL A 412 -10.53 16.97 -29.33
C VAL A 412 -11.08 17.50 -27.99
N PRO A 413 -11.05 18.82 -27.69
CA PRO A 413 -11.67 19.37 -26.50
C PRO A 413 -13.18 19.21 -26.48
N THR A 414 -13.82 19.54 -27.61
CA THR A 414 -15.27 19.40 -27.69
C THR A 414 -15.71 17.95 -27.48
N ALA A 415 -15.02 16.99 -28.09
CA ALA A 415 -15.27 15.58 -27.86
C ALA A 415 -15.02 15.17 -26.41
N ALA A 416 -13.96 15.65 -25.76
CA ALA A 416 -13.66 15.39 -24.35
C ALA A 416 -14.71 16.02 -23.43
N ILE A 417 -15.16 17.26 -23.72
CA ILE A 417 -16.23 17.92 -22.98
C ILE A 417 -17.54 17.16 -23.14
N LEU A 418 -17.89 16.73 -24.35
CA LEU A 418 -19.09 15.95 -24.60
C LEU A 418 -19.03 14.58 -23.91
N CYS A 419 -17.88 13.93 -23.88
CA CYS A 419 -17.67 12.71 -23.09
C CYS A 419 -17.81 12.96 -21.58
N ALA A 420 -17.28 14.05 -21.08
CA ALA A 420 -17.39 14.42 -19.66
C ALA A 420 -18.84 14.76 -19.27
N LEU A 421 -19.58 15.42 -20.15
CA LEU A 421 -21.01 15.72 -19.98
C LEU A 421 -21.85 14.43 -20.00
N TRP A 422 -21.53 13.50 -20.89
CA TRP A 422 -22.23 12.21 -21.01
C TRP A 422 -21.97 11.29 -19.80
N THR A 423 -20.78 11.34 -19.25
CA THR A 423 -20.41 10.47 -18.10
C THR A 423 -20.78 11.05 -16.74
N GLY A 424 -21.43 12.25 -16.68
CA GLY A 424 -21.91 12.88 -15.44
C GLY A 424 -20.82 13.51 -14.55
N PHE A 425 -19.59 13.62 -15.05
CA PHE A 425 -18.42 14.11 -14.29
C PHE A 425 -18.18 15.63 -14.38
N LEU A 426 -19.24 16.42 -14.38
CA LEU A 426 -19.17 17.88 -14.56
C LEU A 426 -18.36 18.62 -13.46
N PRO A 427 -18.47 18.30 -12.15
CA PRO A 427 -17.80 19.11 -11.12
C PRO A 427 -16.28 18.98 -11.11
N GLU A 428 -15.74 17.78 -11.41
CA GLU A 428 -14.29 17.54 -11.44
C GLU A 428 -13.64 18.03 -12.74
N SER A 429 -14.42 18.20 -13.79
CA SER A 429 -13.96 18.63 -15.10
C SER A 429 -13.99 20.16 -15.30
N LEU A 430 -14.45 20.95 -14.33
CA LEU A 430 -14.50 22.43 -14.48
C LEU A 430 -13.11 23.04 -14.69
N GLY A 431 -12.07 22.53 -13.98
CA GLY A 431 -10.69 22.94 -14.20
C GLY A 431 -10.20 22.62 -15.62
N PHE A 432 -10.57 21.45 -16.12
CA PHE A 432 -10.27 20.98 -17.46
C PHE A 432 -10.98 21.84 -18.52
N VAL A 433 -12.28 22.12 -18.35
CA VAL A 433 -13.06 22.98 -19.24
C VAL A 433 -12.48 24.40 -19.26
N ALA A 434 -12.13 24.96 -18.09
CA ALA A 434 -11.51 26.27 -17.99
C ALA A 434 -10.17 26.34 -18.74
N GLU A 435 -9.31 25.35 -18.60
CA GLU A 435 -8.06 25.26 -19.36
C GLU A 435 -8.33 25.17 -20.87
N TRP A 436 -9.28 24.38 -21.29
CA TRP A 436 -9.61 24.19 -22.70
C TRP A 436 -10.16 25.44 -23.34
N LEU A 437 -10.94 26.24 -22.63
CA LEU A 437 -11.42 27.53 -23.11
C LEU A 437 -10.26 28.55 -23.20
N VAL A 438 -9.31 28.47 -22.30
CA VAL A 438 -8.16 29.40 -22.25
C VAL A 438 -7.08 29.04 -23.26
N ILE A 439 -6.80 27.76 -23.52
CA ILE A 439 -5.72 27.29 -24.41
C ILE A 439 -5.83 27.90 -25.84
N PRO A 440 -6.99 27.91 -26.53
CA PRO A 440 -7.12 28.58 -27.81
C PRO A 440 -6.80 30.08 -27.78
N PHE A 441 -7.27 30.82 -26.76
CA PHE A 441 -6.93 32.24 -26.57
C PHE A 441 -5.44 32.43 -26.35
N LEU A 442 -4.78 31.51 -25.63
CA LEU A 442 -3.34 31.53 -25.43
C LEU A 442 -2.58 31.38 -26.75
N LEU A 443 -3.03 30.44 -27.59
CA LEU A 443 -2.40 30.19 -28.92
C LEU A 443 -2.57 31.39 -29.86
N PHE A 444 -3.71 32.10 -29.81
CA PHE A 444 -3.98 33.26 -30.63
C PHE A 444 -3.28 34.50 -30.16
N GLY A 445 -3.39 34.80 -28.88
CA GLY A 445 -2.82 36.01 -28.29
C GLY A 445 -1.29 35.93 -28.14
N GLY A 446 -0.73 34.76 -27.85
CA GLY A 446 0.68 34.54 -27.60
C GLY A 446 1.57 34.71 -28.81
N ARG A 447 1.03 34.63 -30.03
CA ARG A 447 1.77 34.96 -31.25
C ARG A 447 2.01 36.46 -31.46
N ARG A 448 1.21 37.32 -30.84
CA ARG A 448 1.26 38.79 -31.01
C ARG A 448 1.89 39.52 -29.82
N LYS A 449 1.96 38.92 -28.63
CA LYS A 449 2.48 39.50 -27.39
C LYS A 449 3.39 38.54 -26.66
N SER A 450 3.97 38.95 -25.53
CA SER A 450 4.89 38.12 -24.75
C SER A 450 4.25 36.76 -24.33
N PRO A 451 4.90 35.61 -24.58
CA PRO A 451 4.36 34.30 -24.21
C PRO A 451 4.04 34.15 -22.72
N TRP A 452 4.70 34.91 -21.85
CA TRP A 452 4.50 34.86 -20.39
C TRP A 452 3.10 35.30 -19.94
N ILE A 453 2.44 36.20 -20.66
CA ILE A 453 1.08 36.66 -20.34
C ILE A 453 0.10 35.48 -20.37
N PHE A 454 0.42 34.43 -21.11
CA PHE A 454 -0.45 33.27 -21.34
C PHE A 454 -0.01 32.00 -20.56
N THR A 455 1.28 31.85 -20.34
CA THR A 455 1.79 30.68 -19.57
C THR A 455 1.60 30.84 -18.07
N ALA A 456 1.66 32.07 -17.54
CA ALA A 456 1.46 32.28 -16.11
C ALA A 456 0.03 31.94 -15.63
N PRO A 457 -1.07 32.36 -16.31
CA PRO A 457 -2.41 31.88 -15.92
C PRO A 457 -2.58 30.37 -16.02
N LEU A 458 -2.01 29.72 -17.03
CA LEU A 458 -2.07 28.27 -17.17
C LEU A 458 -1.39 27.54 -16.01
N VAL A 459 -0.18 27.98 -15.66
CA VAL A 459 0.54 27.46 -14.50
C VAL A 459 -0.26 27.71 -13.21
N ALA A 460 -0.84 28.90 -13.05
CA ALA A 460 -1.66 29.23 -11.88
C ALA A 460 -2.89 28.32 -11.76
N VAL A 461 -3.59 28.06 -12.86
CA VAL A 461 -4.73 27.12 -12.89
C VAL A 461 -4.28 25.70 -12.56
N ALA A 462 -3.18 25.23 -13.14
CA ALA A 462 -2.63 23.90 -12.87
C ALA A 462 -2.25 23.73 -11.39
N VAL A 463 -1.57 24.74 -10.82
CA VAL A 463 -1.21 24.77 -9.39
C VAL A 463 -2.46 24.77 -8.52
N ALA A 464 -3.42 25.65 -8.79
CA ALA A 464 -4.65 25.78 -8.01
C ALA A 464 -5.48 24.48 -8.05
N ALA A 465 -5.63 23.85 -9.22
CA ALA A 465 -6.34 22.59 -9.37
C ALA A 465 -5.64 21.43 -8.64
N SER A 466 -4.32 21.33 -8.72
CA SER A 466 -3.53 20.31 -8.02
C SER A 466 -3.58 20.48 -6.50
N VAL A 467 -3.47 21.71 -6.01
CA VAL A 467 -3.60 22.03 -4.58
C VAL A 467 -5.01 21.70 -4.10
N ARG A 468 -6.06 22.11 -4.83
CA ARG A 468 -7.46 21.81 -4.50
C ARG A 468 -7.71 20.30 -4.40
N TYR A 469 -7.18 19.54 -5.35
CA TYR A 469 -7.30 18.07 -5.31
C TYR A 469 -6.62 17.48 -4.08
N SER A 470 -5.43 17.97 -3.75
CA SER A 470 -4.66 17.49 -2.59
C SER A 470 -5.31 17.86 -1.26
N VAL A 471 -5.86 19.09 -1.15
CA VAL A 471 -6.58 19.57 0.06
C VAL A 471 -7.93 18.87 0.24
N GLY A 472 -8.50 18.29 -0.81
CA GLY A 472 -9.72 17.47 -0.73
C GLY A 472 -9.53 16.11 -0.02
N ASP A 473 -8.30 15.73 0.32
CA ASP A 473 -8.02 14.52 1.12
C ASP A 473 -8.15 14.81 2.62
N VAL A 474 -8.34 13.74 3.39
CA VAL A 474 -8.47 13.84 4.85
C VAL A 474 -7.08 13.88 5.47
N PHE A 475 -6.61 15.07 5.80
CA PHE A 475 -5.39 15.25 6.58
C PHE A 475 -5.56 14.77 8.01
N LEU A 476 -4.46 14.28 8.60
CA LEU A 476 -4.44 13.83 9.99
C LEU A 476 -4.39 15.03 10.93
N GLU A 477 -5.45 15.24 11.71
CA GLU A 477 -5.47 16.28 12.76
C GLU A 477 -4.39 16.02 13.82
N ARG A 478 -3.75 17.09 14.31
CA ARG A 478 -2.70 16.96 15.34
C ARG A 478 -3.22 16.34 16.63
N THR A 479 -4.43 16.67 17.02
CA THR A 479 -5.11 16.10 18.19
C THR A 479 -5.29 14.59 18.05
N VAL A 480 -5.74 14.12 16.89
CA VAL A 480 -5.86 12.69 16.59
C VAL A 480 -4.47 12.05 16.54
N ALA A 481 -3.52 12.67 15.86
CA ALA A 481 -2.14 12.17 15.77
C ALA A 481 -1.47 12.03 17.12
N SER A 482 -1.64 13.02 18.01
CA SER A 482 -1.05 13.00 19.38
C SER A 482 -1.63 11.86 20.22
N ARG A 483 -2.90 11.51 20.03
CA ARG A 483 -3.52 10.35 20.69
C ARG A 483 -3.04 9.02 20.11
N LEU A 484 -2.97 8.91 18.78
CA LEU A 484 -2.51 7.70 18.11
C LEU A 484 -1.06 7.34 18.42
N HIS A 485 -0.20 8.36 18.52
CA HIS A 485 1.23 8.24 18.82
C HIS A 485 1.58 8.73 20.23
N SER A 486 0.67 8.58 21.19
CA SER A 486 0.94 9.00 22.57
C SER A 486 2.08 8.19 23.18
N PRO A 487 3.11 8.83 23.75
CA PRO A 487 4.17 8.14 24.50
C PRO A 487 3.63 7.38 25.72
N ALA A 488 2.45 7.76 26.21
CA ALA A 488 1.81 7.07 27.33
C ALA A 488 1.45 5.62 26.97
N LYS A 489 1.12 5.33 25.72
CA LYS A 489 0.80 3.96 25.27
C LYS A 489 1.99 3.03 25.40
N GLU A 490 3.17 3.47 24.93
CA GLU A 490 4.41 2.71 25.05
C GLU A 490 4.81 2.52 26.53
N ALA A 491 4.73 3.60 27.32
CA ALA A 491 5.05 3.55 28.73
C ALA A 491 4.11 2.62 29.52
N LEU A 492 2.80 2.61 29.21
CA LEU A 492 1.83 1.73 29.87
C LEU A 492 2.10 0.25 29.57
N PHE A 493 2.40 -0.09 28.32
CA PHE A 493 2.78 -1.46 27.99
C PHE A 493 4.08 -1.87 28.67
N ALA A 494 5.09 -0.99 28.68
CA ALA A 494 6.36 -1.27 29.35
C ALA A 494 6.16 -1.51 30.86
N GLU A 495 5.37 -0.66 31.51
CA GLU A 495 5.06 -0.77 32.96
C GLU A 495 4.33 -2.09 33.27
N ALA A 496 3.33 -2.47 32.46
CA ALA A 496 2.59 -3.72 32.64
C ALA A 496 3.47 -4.96 32.40
N TYR A 497 4.32 -4.92 31.36
CA TYR A 497 5.23 -6.01 31.03
C TYR A 497 6.31 -6.20 32.13
N ASP A 498 6.91 -5.10 32.59
CA ASP A 498 7.97 -5.14 33.60
C ASP A 498 7.44 -5.57 34.98
N ALA A 499 6.14 -5.36 35.23
CA ALA A 499 5.46 -5.78 36.46
C ALA A 499 5.07 -7.27 36.46
N ASP A 500 5.04 -7.93 35.31
CA ASP A 500 4.59 -9.31 35.17
C ASP A 500 5.78 -10.31 35.15
N PRO A 501 5.97 -11.12 36.19
CA PRO A 501 7.07 -12.09 36.25
C PRO A 501 7.00 -13.16 35.12
N GLU A 502 5.80 -13.43 34.60
CA GLU A 502 5.60 -14.44 33.53
C GLU A 502 5.85 -13.84 32.14
N ALA A 503 5.85 -12.53 31.99
CA ALA A 503 6.02 -11.90 30.68
C ALA A 503 7.35 -12.23 30.02
N SER A 504 8.42 -12.39 30.80
CA SER A 504 9.74 -12.75 30.29
C SER A 504 9.92 -14.25 30.02
N ALA A 505 9.08 -15.10 30.62
CA ALA A 505 9.14 -16.57 30.49
C ALA A 505 8.15 -17.12 29.46
N SER A 506 7.26 -16.28 28.96
CA SER A 506 6.21 -16.62 28.02
C SER A 506 6.05 -15.52 26.99
N ALA A 507 6.14 -15.85 25.73
CA ALA A 507 6.01 -14.89 24.64
C ALA A 507 4.53 -14.53 24.43
N PHE A 508 3.96 -13.68 25.29
CA PHE A 508 2.58 -13.20 25.17
C PHE A 508 2.45 -12.06 24.14
N ARG A 509 1.21 -11.81 23.70
CA ARG A 509 0.87 -10.70 22.82
C ARG A 509 0.16 -9.58 23.54
N SER A 510 0.20 -8.40 22.89
CA SER A 510 -0.48 -7.18 23.32
C SER A 510 -1.21 -6.53 22.15
N ASP A 511 -2.44 -6.08 22.38
CA ASP A 511 -3.25 -5.42 21.36
C ASP A 511 -3.73 -4.05 21.83
N ASP A 512 -3.67 -3.05 20.93
CA ASP A 512 -4.26 -1.72 21.15
C ASP A 512 -5.66 -1.66 20.54
N ILE A 513 -6.70 -1.75 21.37
CA ILE A 513 -8.11 -1.63 20.96
C ILE A 513 -8.64 -0.19 21.06
N SER A 514 -7.82 0.78 21.49
CA SER A 514 -8.24 2.19 21.62
C SER A 514 -8.61 2.83 20.27
N SER A 515 -7.92 2.41 19.22
CA SER A 515 -8.14 2.88 17.84
C SER A 515 -7.85 1.78 16.84
N PRO A 516 -8.64 0.70 16.80
CA PRO A 516 -8.29 -0.56 16.14
C PRO A 516 -7.87 -0.43 14.68
N GLN A 517 -8.56 0.41 13.90
CA GLN A 517 -8.26 0.61 12.47
C GLN A 517 -6.91 1.30 12.20
N TYR A 518 -6.37 2.03 13.18
CA TYR A 518 -5.09 2.73 13.08
C TYR A 518 -3.96 1.98 13.79
N ALA A 519 -4.32 1.10 14.72
CA ALA A 519 -3.37 0.29 15.50
C ALA A 519 -2.97 -1.02 14.79
N ALA A 520 -3.51 -1.31 13.61
CA ALA A 520 -3.31 -2.59 12.92
C ALA A 520 -1.82 -2.97 12.72
N ASN A 521 -0.94 -1.98 12.50
CA ASN A 521 0.52 -2.20 12.36
C ASN A 521 1.31 -1.51 13.49
N ALA A 522 0.65 -1.09 14.57
CA ALA A 522 1.34 -0.37 15.65
C ALA A 522 2.18 -1.34 16.49
N VAL A 523 3.48 -1.14 16.49
CA VAL A 523 4.44 -1.83 17.35
C VAL A 523 5.08 -0.77 18.25
N TYR A 524 4.79 -0.85 19.55
CA TYR A 524 5.26 0.13 20.53
C TYR A 524 6.73 -0.12 20.91
N ASP A 525 7.08 -1.39 21.06
CA ASP A 525 8.42 -1.88 21.37
C ASP A 525 8.51 -3.30 20.77
N GLY A 526 9.67 -3.83 20.46
CA GLY A 526 9.80 -5.16 19.88
C GLY A 526 9.45 -6.32 20.80
N ARG A 527 9.26 -6.04 22.09
CA ARG A 527 8.73 -7.02 23.04
C ARG A 527 7.21 -7.21 22.92
N TYR A 528 6.47 -6.27 22.26
CA TYR A 528 5.00 -6.26 22.18
C TYR A 528 4.54 -6.69 20.79
N HIS A 529 4.19 -7.93 20.69
CA HIS A 529 3.70 -8.54 19.46
C HIS A 529 2.19 -8.35 19.35
N THR A 530 1.70 -7.82 18.23
CA THR A 530 0.27 -7.60 18.00
C THR A 530 -0.33 -8.65 17.08
N THR A 531 -1.63 -8.94 17.27
CA THR A 531 -2.41 -9.78 16.33
C THR A 531 -2.80 -9.01 15.08
N GLY A 532 -2.80 -7.68 15.14
CA GLY A 532 -3.20 -6.81 14.05
C GLY A 532 -2.16 -6.67 12.95
N PHE A 533 -2.64 -6.50 11.72
CA PHE A 533 -1.83 -6.06 10.58
C PHE A 533 -2.69 -5.41 9.49
N TYR A 534 -2.04 -4.60 8.65
CA TYR A 534 -2.61 -4.10 7.40
C TYR A 534 -1.54 -4.10 6.32
N SER A 535 -1.64 -5.01 5.36
CA SER A 535 -0.74 -5.12 4.22
C SER A 535 -1.48 -5.65 2.98
N SER A 536 -0.96 -5.30 1.80
CA SER A 536 -1.47 -5.83 0.52
C SER A 536 -1.06 -7.27 0.25
N VAL A 537 -0.16 -7.85 1.04
CA VAL A 537 0.31 -9.24 1.00
C VAL A 537 0.26 -9.77 2.43
N TYR A 538 -0.23 -10.99 2.64
CA TYR A 538 -0.52 -11.51 3.97
C TYR A 538 -0.60 -13.05 3.99
N SER A 539 -0.54 -13.65 5.18
CA SER A 539 -0.86 -15.07 5.37
C SER A 539 -2.35 -15.31 5.12
N ARG A 540 -2.65 -16.09 4.08
CA ARG A 540 -4.04 -16.44 3.75
C ARG A 540 -4.67 -17.31 4.83
N ALA A 541 -3.90 -18.26 5.38
CA ALA A 541 -4.39 -19.13 6.43
C ALA A 541 -4.89 -18.35 7.65
N TYR A 542 -4.18 -17.25 7.98
CA TYR A 542 -4.60 -16.37 9.08
C TYR A 542 -5.94 -15.67 8.80
N LEU A 543 -6.14 -15.12 7.60
CA LEU A 543 -7.41 -14.49 7.24
C LEU A 543 -8.55 -15.49 7.12
N ASP A 544 -8.29 -16.70 6.59
CA ASP A 544 -9.29 -17.77 6.52
C ASP A 544 -9.78 -18.16 7.93
N MET A 545 -8.87 -18.24 8.92
CA MET A 545 -9.23 -18.47 10.32
C MET A 545 -10.00 -17.30 10.91
N VAL A 546 -9.45 -16.09 10.80
CA VAL A 546 -10.01 -14.88 11.45
C VAL A 546 -11.39 -14.53 10.91
N TYR A 547 -11.57 -14.51 9.59
CA TYR A 547 -12.81 -14.09 8.95
C TYR A 547 -13.71 -15.24 8.51
N GLY A 548 -13.16 -16.40 8.22
CA GLY A 548 -13.92 -17.61 7.82
C GLY A 548 -14.44 -18.39 9.01
N ASP A 549 -13.55 -18.84 9.88
CA ASP A 549 -13.90 -19.72 11.00
C ASP A 549 -14.39 -18.93 12.22
N LEU A 550 -13.61 -17.94 12.69
CA LEU A 550 -13.97 -17.14 13.85
C LEU A 550 -14.98 -16.03 13.56
N ARG A 551 -15.12 -15.62 12.30
CA ARG A 551 -16.00 -14.51 11.87
C ARG A 551 -15.80 -13.25 12.70
N LEU A 552 -14.55 -12.87 12.93
CA LEU A 552 -14.24 -11.61 13.61
C LEU A 552 -14.77 -10.41 12.81
N ALA A 553 -14.90 -9.29 13.49
CA ALA A 553 -15.33 -8.03 12.90
C ALA A 553 -14.42 -7.63 11.72
N ASN A 554 -15.01 -7.52 10.54
CA ASN A 554 -14.29 -7.30 9.29
C ASN A 554 -14.35 -5.81 8.90
N PRO A 555 -13.22 -5.18 8.50
CA PRO A 555 -13.24 -3.82 7.97
C PRO A 555 -14.01 -3.75 6.65
N ALA A 556 -14.78 -2.66 6.49
CA ALA A 556 -15.69 -2.51 5.35
C ALA A 556 -15.02 -2.38 3.99
N VAL A 557 -13.75 -2.01 3.94
CA VAL A 557 -13.11 -1.58 2.69
C VAL A 557 -12.05 -2.57 2.20
N ASN A 558 -11.38 -3.24 3.11
CA ASN A 558 -10.28 -4.16 2.77
C ASN A 558 -10.30 -5.35 3.70
N ASP A 559 -10.49 -6.53 3.13
CA ASP A 559 -10.32 -7.83 3.78
C ASP A 559 -8.83 -8.24 3.93
N ILE A 560 -7.91 -7.30 3.70
CA ILE A 560 -6.45 -7.48 3.75
C ILE A 560 -5.83 -6.95 5.04
N SER A 561 -6.65 -6.71 6.05
CA SER A 561 -6.20 -6.24 7.36
C SER A 561 -6.94 -6.97 8.48
N VAL A 562 -6.24 -7.22 9.57
CA VAL A 562 -6.83 -7.63 10.84
C VAL A 562 -6.59 -6.49 11.83
N SER A 563 -7.65 -5.93 12.37
CA SER A 563 -7.56 -4.92 13.42
C SER A 563 -7.60 -5.61 14.78
N PRO A 564 -6.83 -5.16 15.78
CA PRO A 564 -6.98 -5.60 17.17
C PRO A 564 -8.44 -5.48 17.62
N GLN A 565 -8.95 -6.45 18.35
CA GLN A 565 -10.35 -6.53 18.70
C GLN A 565 -10.56 -6.89 20.17
N ALA A 566 -11.69 -6.45 20.72
CA ALA A 566 -12.16 -6.82 22.05
C ALA A 566 -12.99 -8.14 21.98
N ASP A 567 -12.33 -9.26 21.60
CA ASP A 567 -12.97 -10.57 21.46
C ASP A 567 -12.26 -11.57 22.37
N TRP A 568 -12.94 -11.93 23.47
CA TRP A 568 -12.38 -12.78 24.52
C TRP A 568 -11.85 -14.13 23.98
N THR A 569 -12.62 -14.80 23.10
CA THR A 569 -12.23 -16.14 22.57
C THR A 569 -10.99 -16.06 21.68
N PHE A 570 -10.94 -15.05 20.80
CA PHE A 570 -9.79 -14.81 19.94
C PHE A 570 -8.54 -14.43 20.75
N GLN A 571 -8.70 -13.54 21.71
CA GLN A 571 -7.59 -13.06 22.53
C GLN A 571 -7.02 -14.18 23.40
N THR A 572 -7.87 -15.01 23.98
CA THR A 572 -7.46 -16.20 24.75
C THR A 572 -6.65 -17.15 23.87
N LEU A 573 -7.18 -17.52 22.70
CA LEU A 573 -6.53 -18.44 21.74
C LEU A 573 -5.20 -17.92 21.22
N MET A 574 -5.14 -16.61 20.94
CA MET A 574 -3.97 -15.96 20.34
C MET A 574 -2.93 -15.49 21.38
N GLY A 575 -3.13 -15.78 22.66
CA GLY A 575 -2.19 -15.41 23.72
C GLY A 575 -2.08 -13.89 23.95
N VAL A 576 -3.17 -13.13 23.74
CA VAL A 576 -3.19 -11.69 24.01
C VAL A 576 -3.38 -11.49 25.52
N ARG A 577 -2.30 -11.25 26.21
CA ARG A 577 -2.28 -11.06 27.67
C ARG A 577 -2.52 -9.59 28.06
N TYR A 578 -2.08 -8.64 27.25
CA TYR A 578 -2.23 -7.22 27.52
C TYR A 578 -3.11 -6.55 26.47
N ILE A 579 -4.03 -5.72 26.94
CA ILE A 579 -4.86 -4.86 26.08
C ILE A 579 -4.74 -3.42 26.53
N LEU A 580 -4.55 -2.53 25.57
CA LEU A 580 -4.68 -1.10 25.78
C LEU A 580 -6.00 -0.60 25.24
N ALA A 581 -6.82 -0.03 26.11
CA ALA A 581 -8.10 0.58 25.79
C ALA A 581 -8.07 2.10 26.07
N GLU A 582 -9.00 2.83 25.48
CA GLU A 582 -9.24 4.23 25.84
C GLU A 582 -10.19 4.27 27.03
N ASP A 583 -9.92 5.13 28.02
CA ASP A 583 -10.78 5.32 29.16
C ASP A 583 -12.17 5.82 28.69
N ALA A 584 -13.20 5.12 29.09
CA ALA A 584 -14.56 5.48 28.71
C ALA A 584 -15.03 6.69 29.53
N ALA A 585 -15.41 7.77 28.85
CA ALA A 585 -16.23 8.80 29.48
C ALA A 585 -17.69 8.32 29.54
N ASP A 586 -18.38 8.46 30.68
CA ASP A 586 -19.74 7.98 30.92
C ASP A 586 -20.83 8.72 30.10
N THR A 587 -20.65 8.91 28.80
CA THR A 587 -21.56 9.63 27.91
C THR A 587 -22.15 8.75 26.83
N ALA A 588 -23.24 9.17 26.19
CA ALA A 588 -23.90 8.45 25.10
C ALA A 588 -22.99 8.15 23.89
N ALA A 589 -21.85 8.83 23.76
CA ALA A 589 -20.80 8.53 22.78
C ALA A 589 -20.12 7.16 23.04
N ASP A 590 -20.20 6.63 24.25
CA ASP A 590 -19.56 5.36 24.64
C ASP A 590 -20.17 4.12 23.99
N VAL A 591 -21.33 4.23 23.38
CA VAL A 591 -21.97 3.12 22.65
C VAL A 591 -21.13 2.61 21.48
N MET A 592 -20.20 3.43 21.02
CA MET A 592 -19.38 3.13 19.83
C MET A 592 -17.92 2.79 20.18
N LYS A 593 -17.53 2.83 21.46
CA LYS A 593 -16.18 2.45 21.89
C LYS A 593 -16.15 1.01 22.37
N ALA A 594 -15.18 0.24 21.93
CA ALA A 594 -14.94 -1.10 22.44
C ALA A 594 -14.54 -1.03 23.92
N LYS A 595 -15.21 -1.79 24.74
CA LYS A 595 -14.95 -1.91 26.19
C LYS A 595 -13.99 -3.06 26.46
N LEU A 596 -13.32 -3.01 27.62
CA LEU A 596 -12.47 -4.11 28.07
C LEU A 596 -13.31 -5.40 28.22
N PRO A 597 -12.87 -6.52 27.60
CA PRO A 597 -13.53 -7.81 27.81
C PRO A 597 -13.43 -8.30 29.24
N ALA A 598 -14.32 -9.19 29.64
CA ALA A 598 -14.24 -9.86 30.94
C ALA A 598 -12.88 -10.58 31.11
N GLY A 599 -12.38 -10.62 32.33
CA GLY A 599 -11.10 -11.25 32.65
C GLY A 599 -9.86 -10.36 32.46
N TYR A 600 -10.01 -9.19 31.83
CA TYR A 600 -8.95 -8.19 31.77
C TYR A 600 -9.02 -7.26 32.97
N VAL A 601 -8.00 -7.27 33.81
CA VAL A 601 -7.91 -6.44 35.01
C VAL A 601 -7.04 -5.22 34.71
N PRO A 602 -7.54 -3.97 34.89
CA PRO A 602 -6.74 -2.76 34.74
C PRO A 602 -5.52 -2.78 35.66
N GLU A 603 -4.34 -2.49 35.11
CA GLU A 603 -3.07 -2.42 35.88
C GLU A 603 -2.57 -0.99 36.01
N ALA A 604 -2.64 -0.21 34.94
CA ALA A 604 -2.17 1.17 34.94
C ALA A 604 -3.01 2.02 33.99
N SER A 605 -3.15 3.31 34.34
CA SER A 605 -3.86 4.30 33.50
C SER A 605 -3.05 5.58 33.40
N ARG A 606 -2.99 6.17 32.18
CA ARG A 606 -2.25 7.42 31.89
C ARG A 606 -2.82 8.11 30.65
N ASP A 607 -3.03 9.42 30.73
CA ASP A 607 -3.46 10.27 29.59
C ASP A 607 -4.73 9.78 28.86
N GLY A 608 -5.68 9.20 29.60
CA GLY A 608 -6.94 8.69 29.07
C GLY A 608 -6.84 7.32 28.38
N PHE A 609 -5.77 6.58 28.66
CA PHE A 609 -5.58 5.19 28.25
C PHE A 609 -5.38 4.30 29.48
N THR A 610 -5.90 3.08 29.41
CA THR A 610 -5.72 2.04 30.41
C THR A 610 -5.14 0.79 29.75
N VAL A 611 -4.05 0.27 30.34
CA VAL A 611 -3.57 -1.09 30.04
C VAL A 611 -4.19 -2.06 31.03
N ALA A 612 -4.67 -3.19 30.53
CA ALA A 612 -5.26 -4.26 31.33
C ALA A 612 -4.62 -5.61 30.98
N ARG A 613 -4.49 -6.47 31.98
CA ARG A 613 -3.90 -7.80 31.89
C ARG A 613 -4.94 -8.89 32.08
N SER A 614 -4.82 -9.98 31.33
CA SER A 614 -5.65 -11.18 31.44
C SER A 614 -4.83 -12.40 31.86
N GLU A 615 -5.35 -13.16 32.81
CA GLU A 615 -4.84 -14.50 33.17
C GLU A 615 -5.46 -15.61 32.29
N ASP A 616 -6.50 -15.30 31.50
CA ASP A 616 -7.19 -16.26 30.64
C ASP A 616 -6.40 -16.58 29.36
N ALA A 617 -5.42 -15.73 28.98
CA ALA A 617 -4.63 -15.89 27.75
C ALA A 617 -3.85 -17.22 27.75
N TYR A 618 -3.92 -17.95 26.65
CA TYR A 618 -3.09 -19.15 26.44
C TYR A 618 -1.65 -18.73 26.15
N ALA A 619 -0.69 -19.60 26.51
CA ALA A 619 0.66 -19.46 26.00
C ALA A 619 0.67 -19.59 24.47
N LEU A 620 1.66 -19.02 23.76
CA LEU A 620 1.71 -19.10 22.30
C LEU A 620 1.77 -20.53 21.75
N ALA A 621 2.27 -21.48 22.54
CA ALA A 621 2.19 -22.91 22.24
C ALA A 621 1.43 -23.63 23.34
N PHE A 622 0.51 -24.48 22.96
CA PHE A 622 -0.34 -25.24 23.88
C PHE A 622 -0.75 -26.58 23.27
N LEU A 623 -1.00 -27.55 24.13
CA LEU A 623 -1.37 -28.91 23.75
C LEU A 623 -2.75 -29.24 24.33
N PRO A 624 -3.81 -29.24 23.52
CA PRO A 624 -5.09 -29.83 23.90
C PRO A 624 -4.97 -31.33 24.14
N ASP A 625 -5.65 -31.83 25.14
CA ASP A 625 -5.65 -33.28 25.46
C ASP A 625 -6.37 -34.13 24.40
N THR A 626 -7.09 -33.51 23.45
CA THR A 626 -7.89 -34.22 22.45
C THR A 626 -7.87 -33.42 21.13
N CYS A 627 -7.78 -34.18 20.02
CA CYS A 627 -7.95 -33.62 18.67
C CYS A 627 -9.39 -33.77 18.18
N MET A 628 -9.85 -32.83 17.34
CA MET A 628 -11.11 -32.89 16.60
C MET A 628 -10.80 -32.95 15.11
N SER A 629 -11.52 -33.79 14.33
CA SER A 629 -11.38 -33.80 12.89
C SER A 629 -11.88 -32.49 12.23
N LEU A 630 -11.21 -32.00 11.21
CA LEU A 630 -11.68 -30.85 10.43
C LEU A 630 -13.07 -31.11 9.82
N ARG A 631 -13.39 -32.39 9.50
CA ARG A 631 -14.72 -32.80 9.02
C ARG A 631 -15.79 -32.50 10.06
N GLN A 632 -15.60 -32.94 11.31
CA GLN A 632 -16.54 -32.68 12.41
C GLN A 632 -16.61 -31.18 12.73
N TYR A 633 -15.49 -30.49 12.83
CA TYR A 633 -15.41 -29.04 13.07
C TYR A 633 -16.28 -28.23 12.08
N LYS A 634 -16.27 -28.60 10.80
CA LYS A 634 -17.10 -27.95 9.78
C LYS A 634 -18.60 -28.16 9.95
N THR A 635 -19.05 -29.16 10.70
CA THR A 635 -20.48 -29.36 11.00
C THR A 635 -20.97 -28.48 12.14
N LEU A 636 -20.07 -27.95 12.98
CA LEU A 636 -20.40 -27.06 14.09
C LEU A 636 -20.90 -25.69 13.60
N THR A 637 -21.81 -25.11 14.39
CA THR A 637 -22.24 -23.71 14.20
C THR A 637 -21.05 -22.73 14.40
N PRO A 638 -21.11 -21.50 13.89
CA PRO A 638 -20.05 -20.52 14.11
C PRO A 638 -19.75 -20.25 15.60
N ALA A 639 -20.78 -20.27 16.45
CA ALA A 639 -20.65 -20.11 17.90
C ALA A 639 -19.89 -21.30 18.50
N GLU A 640 -20.26 -22.51 18.14
CA GLU A 640 -19.61 -23.76 18.62
C GLU A 640 -18.15 -23.85 18.14
N ARG A 641 -17.85 -23.43 16.90
CA ARG A 641 -16.47 -23.43 16.38
C ARG A 641 -15.54 -22.61 17.25
N ARG A 642 -15.97 -21.46 17.75
CA ARG A 642 -15.15 -20.62 18.64
C ARG A 642 -14.79 -21.34 19.93
N VAL A 643 -15.72 -22.05 20.52
CA VAL A 643 -15.48 -22.84 21.74
C VAL A 643 -14.63 -24.05 21.45
N ALA A 644 -14.85 -24.72 20.31
CA ALA A 644 -14.06 -25.88 19.90
C ALA A 644 -12.56 -25.58 19.82
N LEU A 645 -12.17 -24.41 19.30
CA LEU A 645 -10.77 -23.99 19.20
C LEU A 645 -10.07 -23.76 20.55
N LEU A 646 -10.83 -23.53 21.61
CA LEU A 646 -10.29 -23.43 22.98
C LEU A 646 -10.11 -24.79 23.67
N ARG A 647 -10.68 -25.86 23.10
CA ARG A 647 -10.72 -27.19 23.74
C ARG A 647 -9.96 -28.27 22.97
N TYR A 648 -9.94 -28.16 21.63
CA TYR A 648 -9.46 -29.20 20.74
C TYR A 648 -8.43 -28.65 19.75
N ALA A 649 -7.43 -29.47 19.41
CA ALA A 649 -6.62 -29.22 18.22
C ALA A 649 -7.43 -29.71 16.99
N VAL A 650 -7.83 -28.80 16.10
CA VAL A 650 -8.58 -29.17 14.89
C VAL A 650 -7.60 -29.56 13.80
N VAL A 651 -7.61 -30.84 13.45
CA VAL A 651 -6.65 -31.46 12.52
C VAL A 651 -7.34 -31.99 11.26
N ASP A 652 -6.67 -31.91 10.11
CA ASP A 652 -7.15 -32.47 8.84
C ASP A 652 -6.72 -33.94 8.74
N ARG A 653 -7.28 -34.75 9.64
CA ARG A 653 -7.07 -36.20 9.72
C ARG A 653 -8.38 -36.91 9.92
N ASP A 654 -8.49 -38.14 9.43
CA ASP A 654 -9.64 -39.00 9.67
C ASP A 654 -9.46 -39.69 11.05
N ILE A 655 -10.05 -39.05 12.04
CA ILE A 655 -10.08 -39.53 13.44
C ILE A 655 -11.53 -39.62 13.90
N PRO A 656 -11.84 -40.45 14.94
CA PRO A 656 -13.19 -40.52 15.50
C PRO A 656 -13.73 -39.17 15.95
N ASP A 657 -15.03 -38.98 15.76
CA ASP A 657 -15.72 -37.79 16.22
C ASP A 657 -15.73 -37.73 17.77
N VAL A 658 -15.55 -36.53 18.31
CA VAL A 658 -15.59 -36.25 19.74
C VAL A 658 -16.97 -35.83 20.18
N ASP A 659 -17.36 -36.10 21.42
CA ASP A 659 -18.56 -35.57 22.01
C ASP A 659 -18.38 -34.09 22.35
N PHE A 660 -18.72 -33.21 21.40
CA PHE A 660 -18.64 -31.75 21.61
C PHE A 660 -19.70 -31.28 22.62
N ALA A 661 -20.90 -31.85 22.65
CA ALA A 661 -21.94 -31.47 23.58
C ALA A 661 -21.54 -31.72 25.05
N GLY A 662 -20.77 -32.78 25.26
CA GLY A 662 -20.21 -33.16 26.58
C GLY A 662 -18.99 -32.32 27.01
N CYS A 663 -18.53 -31.33 26.23
CA CYS A 663 -17.37 -30.51 26.60
C CYS A 663 -17.63 -29.59 27.81
N GLY A 664 -18.87 -29.41 28.26
CA GLY A 664 -19.27 -28.60 29.40
C GLY A 664 -19.37 -27.10 29.13
N ALA A 665 -18.98 -26.64 27.93
CA ALA A 665 -18.99 -25.24 27.51
C ALA A 665 -19.68 -25.02 26.15
N ALA A 666 -20.55 -25.93 25.72
CA ALA A 666 -21.29 -25.74 24.46
C ALA A 666 -22.20 -24.50 24.55
N PRO A 667 -22.24 -23.64 23.51
CA PRO A 667 -23.10 -22.48 23.51
C PRO A 667 -24.56 -22.85 23.62
N GLU A 668 -25.27 -22.30 24.59
CA GLU A 668 -26.71 -22.46 24.73
C GLU A 668 -27.45 -21.40 23.90
N TYR A 669 -28.36 -21.85 23.05
CA TYR A 669 -29.27 -20.95 22.35
C TYR A 669 -30.26 -20.32 23.34
N LEU A 670 -30.28 -18.97 23.41
CA LEU A 670 -31.05 -18.22 24.39
C LEU A 670 -32.24 -17.49 23.77
N TRP A 671 -32.01 -16.76 22.68
CA TRP A 671 -33.02 -15.94 22.02
C TRP A 671 -32.89 -15.92 20.51
N GLU A 672 -34.06 -15.72 19.89
CA GLU A 672 -34.17 -15.32 18.50
C GLU A 672 -35.01 -14.03 18.44
N ILE A 673 -34.45 -12.97 17.89
CA ILE A 673 -35.14 -11.72 17.67
C ILE A 673 -35.57 -11.67 16.22
N THR A 674 -36.90 -11.89 16.00
CA THR A 674 -37.54 -11.87 14.68
C THR A 674 -38.26 -10.56 14.40
N THR A 675 -38.67 -9.85 15.49
CA THR A 675 -39.41 -8.58 15.42
C THR A 675 -38.52 -7.46 15.96
N PHE A 676 -38.36 -6.43 15.15
CA PHE A 676 -37.66 -5.19 15.52
C PHE A 676 -38.71 -4.15 15.99
N LEU A 677 -38.28 -3.08 16.66
CA LEU A 677 -39.15 -2.00 17.16
C LEU A 677 -40.00 -1.30 16.07
N THR A 678 -39.70 -1.51 14.83
CA THR A 678 -40.44 -1.09 13.64
C THR A 678 -40.76 -2.31 12.78
N GLU A 679 -41.97 -2.34 12.19
CA GLU A 679 -42.31 -3.44 11.31
C GLU A 679 -41.36 -3.54 10.13
N PRO A 680 -40.82 -4.74 9.85
CA PRO A 680 -40.00 -4.96 8.69
C PRO A 680 -40.78 -4.67 7.40
N VAL A 681 -40.23 -3.88 6.51
CA VAL A 681 -40.84 -3.58 5.21
C VAL A 681 -40.14 -4.38 4.13
N GLU A 682 -40.88 -5.19 3.40
CA GLU A 682 -40.34 -5.88 2.22
C GLU A 682 -40.18 -4.88 1.06
N GLY A 683 -38.95 -4.69 0.57
CA GLY A 683 -38.69 -3.83 -0.56
C GLY A 683 -39.07 -4.48 -1.90
N PRO A 684 -39.16 -3.70 -2.98
CA PRO A 684 -39.49 -4.22 -4.31
C PRO A 684 -38.45 -5.23 -4.86
N ASP A 685 -37.34 -5.38 -4.21
CA ASP A 685 -36.25 -6.33 -4.49
C ASP A 685 -36.37 -7.63 -3.66
N GLY A 686 -37.49 -7.81 -2.89
CA GLY A 686 -37.69 -8.96 -2.04
C GLY A 686 -36.86 -8.97 -0.74
N VAL A 687 -36.15 -7.87 -0.45
CA VAL A 687 -35.31 -7.75 0.75
C VAL A 687 -36.07 -7.06 1.87
N THR A 688 -36.14 -7.72 3.01
CA THR A 688 -36.77 -7.16 4.22
C THR A 688 -35.90 -6.08 4.82
N ARG A 689 -36.43 -4.86 4.95
CA ARG A 689 -35.76 -3.71 5.56
C ARG A 689 -36.38 -3.40 6.88
N VAL A 690 -35.54 -3.03 7.85
CA VAL A 690 -35.98 -2.55 9.15
C VAL A 690 -35.81 -1.03 9.17
N PRO A 691 -36.92 -0.26 9.04
CA PRO A 691 -36.81 1.20 9.12
C PRO A 691 -36.43 1.60 10.54
N MET A 692 -35.35 2.41 10.66
CA MET A 692 -34.89 2.99 11.91
C MET A 692 -35.39 4.43 12.02
N ARG A 693 -35.78 4.87 13.22
CA ARG A 693 -36.21 6.26 13.47
C ARG A 693 -35.07 7.10 14.03
N GLY A 694 -34.31 7.70 13.17
CA GLY A 694 -33.25 8.69 13.52
C GLY A 694 -31.89 8.11 13.95
N ASP A 695 -30.87 8.96 14.02
CA ASP A 695 -29.45 8.64 14.20
C ASP A 695 -29.07 7.93 15.52
N ASN A 696 -29.95 7.79 16.47
CA ASN A 696 -29.71 7.24 17.81
C ASN A 696 -30.45 5.95 18.14
N ASP A 697 -31.08 5.31 17.17
CA ASP A 697 -31.92 4.14 17.45
C ASP A 697 -31.02 2.89 17.67
N SER A 698 -30.77 2.63 18.95
CA SER A 698 -30.24 1.34 19.41
C SER A 698 -31.35 0.62 20.16
N PHE A 699 -31.44 -0.69 20.01
CA PHE A 699 -32.31 -1.48 20.88
C PHE A 699 -31.48 -2.24 21.92
N LEU A 700 -32.10 -2.42 23.08
CA LEU A 700 -31.51 -3.11 24.23
C LEU A 700 -32.14 -4.49 24.39
N VAL A 701 -31.28 -5.49 24.49
CA VAL A 701 -31.71 -6.85 24.87
C VAL A 701 -31.32 -7.07 26.33
N LEU A 702 -32.32 -7.26 27.19
CA LEU A 702 -32.11 -7.57 28.60
C LEU A 702 -31.57 -9.00 28.73
N LEU A 703 -30.44 -9.14 29.41
CA LEU A 703 -29.77 -10.41 29.65
C LEU A 703 -30.17 -11.02 30.99
N LYS A 704 -30.31 -12.33 31.04
CA LYS A 704 -30.49 -13.08 32.28
C LYS A 704 -29.24 -13.06 33.14
N GLU A 705 -28.09 -13.30 32.53
CA GLU A 705 -26.79 -13.31 33.18
C GLU A 705 -25.93 -12.10 32.71
N PRO A 706 -25.10 -11.52 33.57
CA PRO A 706 -24.32 -10.33 33.23
C PRO A 706 -23.13 -10.66 32.32
N LEU A 707 -22.66 -9.64 31.54
CA LEU A 707 -21.58 -9.72 30.57
C LEU A 707 -20.20 -10.03 31.19
N ASN A 708 -20.02 -9.79 32.48
CA ASN A 708 -18.79 -10.16 33.17
C ASN A 708 -18.72 -11.63 33.60
N ARG A 709 -19.82 -12.38 33.46
CA ARG A 709 -19.93 -13.81 33.77
C ARG A 709 -20.24 -14.69 32.58
N TYR A 710 -20.76 -14.10 31.50
CA TYR A 710 -21.17 -14.82 30.29
C TYR A 710 -20.55 -14.19 29.05
N LEU A 711 -20.13 -15.03 28.11
CA LEU A 711 -19.87 -14.69 26.74
C LEU A 711 -21.18 -14.81 25.96
N TYR A 712 -21.62 -13.72 25.34
CA TYR A 712 -22.77 -13.73 24.44
C TYR A 712 -22.30 -13.69 22.98
N LEU A 713 -22.84 -14.61 22.19
CA LEU A 713 -22.57 -14.75 20.77
C LEU A 713 -23.79 -14.31 19.99
N VAL A 714 -23.69 -13.19 19.27
CA VAL A 714 -24.78 -12.57 18.54
C VAL A 714 -24.57 -12.76 17.05
N GLU A 715 -25.40 -13.56 16.41
CA GLU A 715 -25.30 -13.90 14.99
C GLU A 715 -26.43 -13.24 14.20
N MET A 716 -26.08 -12.69 13.01
CA MET A 716 -27.05 -12.17 12.06
C MET A 716 -26.51 -12.22 10.63
N SER A 717 -27.40 -12.43 9.67
CA SER A 717 -27.06 -12.27 8.25
C SER A 717 -27.61 -10.96 7.73
N VAL A 718 -26.81 -10.25 6.93
CA VAL A 718 -27.13 -8.94 6.39
C VAL A 718 -27.08 -8.95 4.87
N ALA A 719 -27.87 -8.09 4.23
CA ALA A 719 -27.85 -7.94 2.76
C ALA A 719 -27.15 -6.64 2.36
N GLU A 720 -26.66 -6.62 1.13
CA GLU A 720 -26.13 -5.41 0.51
C GLU A 720 -27.23 -4.37 0.26
N MET A 721 -26.95 -3.13 0.66
CA MET A 721 -27.81 -1.97 0.50
C MET A 721 -27.21 -0.96 -0.48
N GLY A 722 -27.09 -1.33 -1.76
CA GLY A 722 -26.67 -0.41 -2.83
C GLY A 722 -25.25 0.13 -2.67
N ARG A 723 -25.06 1.45 -2.77
CA ARG A 723 -23.74 2.12 -2.83
C ARG A 723 -23.02 2.23 -1.49
N HIS A 724 -23.75 2.17 -0.37
CA HIS A 724 -23.23 2.48 0.94
C HIS A 724 -22.77 1.23 1.69
N ARG A 725 -21.87 1.46 2.63
CA ARG A 725 -21.38 0.48 3.57
C ARG A 725 -22.43 0.26 4.67
N THR A 726 -22.74 -1.00 4.96
CA THR A 726 -23.54 -1.39 6.12
C THR A 726 -22.64 -1.62 7.33
N THR A 727 -22.92 -0.99 8.46
CA THR A 727 -22.14 -1.14 9.70
C THR A 727 -23.08 -1.36 10.88
N VAL A 728 -22.84 -2.43 11.64
CA VAL A 728 -23.56 -2.77 12.86
C VAL A 728 -22.63 -2.66 14.06
N TYR A 729 -23.15 -2.20 15.18
CA TYR A 729 -22.44 -2.18 16.46
C TYR A 729 -23.21 -3.01 17.48
N VAL A 730 -22.49 -3.85 18.22
CA VAL A 730 -22.99 -4.57 19.39
C VAL A 730 -22.04 -4.29 20.54
N ASN A 731 -22.50 -3.57 21.57
CA ASN A 731 -21.68 -3.12 22.70
C ASN A 731 -20.32 -2.51 22.30
N GLY A 732 -20.32 -1.65 21.26
CA GLY A 732 -19.12 -1.00 20.76
C GLY A 732 -18.29 -1.83 19.78
N ILE A 733 -18.52 -3.12 19.65
CA ILE A 733 -17.88 -3.96 18.64
C ILE A 733 -18.52 -3.64 17.29
N LYS A 734 -17.69 -3.23 16.33
CA LYS A 734 -18.11 -2.80 14.99
C LYS A 734 -17.87 -3.88 13.96
N ASN A 735 -18.89 -4.32 13.23
CA ASN A 735 -18.75 -5.16 12.05
C ASN A 735 -19.39 -4.53 10.81
N SER A 736 -18.84 -4.77 9.63
CA SER A 736 -19.25 -4.04 8.42
C SER A 736 -19.30 -4.93 7.19
N LEU A 737 -20.29 -4.65 6.32
CA LEU A 737 -20.40 -5.17 4.95
C LEU A 737 -20.11 -4.02 3.97
N SER A 738 -19.26 -4.26 2.99
CA SER A 738 -18.99 -3.30 1.91
C SER A 738 -20.19 -3.21 0.96
N GLY A 739 -20.51 -2.01 0.48
CA GLY A 739 -21.49 -1.83 -0.60
C GLY A 739 -20.99 -2.37 -1.95
N ARG A 740 -21.90 -2.64 -2.88
CA ARG A 740 -21.63 -3.24 -4.22
C ARG A 740 -20.63 -2.45 -5.07
N GLU A 741 -20.66 -1.12 -4.94
CA GLU A 741 -19.77 -0.25 -5.73
C GLU A 741 -18.35 -0.10 -5.14
N ASN A 742 -18.08 -0.76 -4.04
CA ASN A 742 -16.74 -0.77 -3.49
C ASN A 742 -15.79 -1.50 -4.45
N ALA A 743 -14.64 -0.91 -4.69
CA ALA A 743 -13.61 -1.50 -5.53
C ALA A 743 -13.08 -2.85 -5.01
N ARG A 744 -13.28 -3.12 -3.72
CA ARG A 744 -12.92 -4.37 -3.02
C ARG A 744 -13.98 -4.65 -1.96
N PRO A 745 -15.10 -5.29 -2.32
CA PRO A 745 -16.10 -5.71 -1.35
C PRO A 745 -15.50 -6.77 -0.42
N ASN A 746 -15.81 -6.69 0.86
CA ASN A 746 -15.30 -7.65 1.85
C ASN A 746 -16.09 -8.97 1.87
N GLY A 747 -17.27 -9.03 1.24
CA GLY A 747 -18.10 -10.25 1.19
C GLY A 747 -18.63 -10.71 2.56
N ASN A 748 -18.62 -9.84 3.55
CA ASN A 748 -18.98 -10.17 4.93
C ASN A 748 -20.49 -10.10 5.15
N TYR A 749 -21.22 -11.11 4.73
CA TYR A 749 -22.69 -11.18 4.86
C TYR A 749 -23.18 -11.74 6.17
N ASN A 750 -22.33 -12.43 6.95
CA ASN A 750 -22.71 -13.13 8.16
C ASN A 750 -21.91 -12.60 9.33
N PHE A 751 -22.53 -11.74 10.13
CA PHE A 751 -21.92 -11.15 11.31
C PHE A 751 -22.01 -12.09 12.50
N LEU A 752 -20.94 -12.15 13.27
CA LEU A 752 -20.89 -12.78 14.59
C LEU A 752 -20.17 -11.84 15.54
N PHE A 753 -20.81 -11.49 16.65
CA PHE A 753 -20.23 -10.67 17.71
C PHE A 753 -20.05 -11.55 18.95
N ALA A 754 -18.87 -11.54 19.53
CA ALA A 754 -18.56 -12.17 20.80
C ALA A 754 -18.44 -11.09 21.87
N VAL A 755 -19.39 -11.00 22.75
CA VAL A 755 -19.55 -9.88 23.67
C VAL A 755 -19.36 -10.33 25.09
N THR A 756 -18.36 -9.77 25.76
CA THR A 756 -18.18 -9.79 27.22
C THR A 756 -17.79 -8.38 27.68
N GLU A 757 -17.98 -8.04 28.92
CA GLU A 757 -17.49 -6.79 29.52
C GLU A 757 -16.94 -7.05 30.92
N GLN A 758 -16.02 -6.23 31.37
CA GLN A 758 -15.49 -6.30 32.72
C GLN A 758 -16.54 -5.90 33.77
N ARG A 759 -17.39 -4.93 33.43
CA ARG A 759 -18.47 -4.43 34.32
C ARG A 759 -19.64 -5.38 34.34
N GLU A 760 -20.37 -5.40 35.45
CA GLU A 760 -21.65 -6.14 35.60
C GLU A 760 -22.75 -5.44 34.79
N GLU A 761 -22.75 -5.63 33.47
CA GLU A 761 -23.75 -5.08 32.56
C GLU A 761 -24.72 -6.21 32.15
N ARG A 762 -26.00 -5.92 32.16
CA ARG A 762 -27.07 -6.88 31.80
C ARG A 762 -27.82 -6.50 30.52
N PHE A 763 -27.19 -5.76 29.62
CA PHE A 763 -27.79 -5.37 28.37
C PHE A 763 -26.84 -5.61 27.20
N LEU A 764 -27.38 -6.20 26.13
CA LEU A 764 -26.79 -6.09 24.82
C LEU A 764 -27.39 -4.87 24.11
N ARG A 765 -26.55 -3.94 23.73
CA ARG A 765 -26.97 -2.77 22.97
C ARG A 765 -26.57 -2.97 21.51
N ILE A 766 -27.57 -3.10 20.63
CA ILE A 766 -27.43 -3.35 19.22
C ILE A 766 -27.81 -2.08 18.47
N LYS A 767 -26.89 -1.48 17.72
CA LYS A 767 -27.11 -0.32 16.86
C LYS A 767 -27.02 -0.74 15.39
N LEU A 768 -28.15 -0.54 14.68
CA LEU A 768 -28.29 -0.80 13.26
C LEU A 768 -28.24 0.54 12.47
N PRO A 769 -27.73 0.58 11.23
CA PRO A 769 -27.80 1.76 10.38
C PRO A 769 -29.23 1.98 9.84
N GLU A 770 -29.55 3.22 9.43
CA GLU A 770 -30.89 3.64 8.98
C GLU A 770 -31.45 2.82 7.80
N ASP A 771 -30.62 2.33 6.90
CA ASP A 771 -31.01 1.63 5.66
C ASP A 771 -30.54 0.17 5.64
N MET A 772 -30.64 -0.53 6.77
CA MET A 772 -30.14 -1.90 6.83
C MET A 772 -31.18 -2.93 6.41
N SER A 773 -30.71 -3.95 5.67
CA SER A 773 -31.44 -5.18 5.44
C SER A 773 -30.84 -6.31 6.25
N VAL A 774 -31.56 -6.79 7.23
CA VAL A 774 -31.30 -8.05 7.94
C VAL A 774 -32.09 -9.13 7.25
N ILE A 775 -31.43 -10.18 6.76
CA ILE A 775 -32.06 -11.30 6.02
C ILE A 775 -32.24 -12.56 6.88
N SER A 776 -31.84 -12.51 8.15
CA SER A 776 -32.08 -13.59 9.11
C SER A 776 -32.46 -13.02 10.48
N PRO A 777 -33.15 -13.75 11.33
CA PRO A 777 -33.29 -13.41 12.72
C PRO A 777 -31.97 -13.21 13.41
N VAL A 778 -31.89 -12.29 14.38
CA VAL A 778 -30.72 -12.14 15.25
C VAL A 778 -30.77 -13.26 16.28
N LYS A 779 -29.80 -14.17 16.22
CA LYS A 779 -29.66 -15.30 17.14
C LYS A 779 -28.66 -14.95 18.23
N ILE A 780 -29.05 -15.24 19.48
CA ILE A 780 -28.21 -14.99 20.64
C ILE A 780 -27.99 -16.30 21.38
N SER A 781 -26.74 -16.71 21.49
CA SER A 781 -26.27 -17.83 22.30
C SER A 781 -25.44 -17.32 23.46
N GLY A 782 -25.38 -18.03 24.56
CA GLY A 782 -24.58 -17.69 25.74
C GLY A 782 -23.71 -18.86 26.20
N VAL A 783 -22.55 -18.56 26.78
CA VAL A 783 -21.69 -19.53 27.44
C VAL A 783 -21.15 -18.93 28.73
N SER A 784 -21.19 -19.68 29.84
CA SER A 784 -20.58 -19.24 31.09
C SER A 784 -19.05 -19.09 30.92
N LEU A 785 -18.49 -17.96 31.37
CA LEU A 785 -17.05 -17.75 31.38
C LEU A 785 -16.33 -18.73 32.33
N GLU A 786 -17.00 -19.17 33.41
CA GLU A 786 -16.48 -20.19 34.29
C GLU A 786 -16.32 -21.53 33.54
N ALA A 787 -17.31 -21.94 32.74
CA ALA A 787 -17.25 -23.12 31.91
C ALA A 787 -16.13 -22.99 30.83
N LEU A 788 -16.00 -21.82 30.19
CA LEU A 788 -14.96 -21.58 29.23
C LEU A 788 -13.55 -21.65 29.86
N ARG A 789 -13.39 -21.10 31.06
CA ARG A 789 -12.13 -21.16 31.82
C ARG A 789 -11.80 -22.58 32.23
N ALA A 790 -12.82 -23.39 32.57
CA ALA A 790 -12.62 -24.80 32.88
C ALA A 790 -12.07 -25.61 31.71
N LEU A 791 -12.29 -25.22 30.46
CA LEU A 791 -11.66 -25.84 29.28
C LEU A 791 -10.13 -25.82 29.35
N ARG A 792 -9.54 -24.83 30.01
CA ARG A 792 -8.08 -24.73 30.20
C ARG A 792 -7.49 -25.95 30.96
N ASN A 793 -8.27 -26.60 31.81
CA ASN A 793 -7.84 -27.83 32.50
C ASN A 793 -7.53 -28.97 31.54
N HIS A 794 -7.98 -28.89 30.32
CA HIS A 794 -7.78 -29.86 29.25
C HIS A 794 -6.71 -29.44 28.25
N VAL A 795 -5.96 -28.39 28.55
CA VAL A 795 -4.95 -27.84 27.67
C VAL A 795 -3.65 -27.62 28.47
N THR A 796 -2.60 -28.26 28.06
CA THR A 796 -1.26 -28.07 28.64
C THR A 796 -0.57 -26.90 27.95
N MET A 797 -0.15 -25.89 28.72
CA MET A 797 0.59 -24.73 28.20
C MET A 797 2.07 -25.04 28.10
N ALA A 798 2.73 -24.62 27.04
CA ALA A 798 4.18 -24.66 26.93
C ALA A 798 4.80 -23.61 27.88
N THR A 799 6.02 -23.90 28.31
CA THR A 799 6.85 -23.06 29.19
C THR A 799 8.15 -22.66 28.50
N ASP A 800 8.88 -21.75 29.10
CA ASP A 800 10.18 -21.27 28.58
C ASP A 800 10.12 -20.84 27.11
N LEU A 801 8.99 -20.18 26.72
CA LEU A 801 8.79 -19.70 25.36
C LEU A 801 9.66 -18.47 25.09
N VAL A 802 10.53 -18.58 24.11
CA VAL A 802 11.44 -17.50 23.73
C VAL A 802 11.41 -17.28 22.21
N TRP A 803 11.20 -16.02 21.79
CA TRP A 803 11.53 -15.57 20.46
C TRP A 803 13.01 -15.20 20.40
N GLU A 804 13.79 -15.97 19.64
CA GLU A 804 15.19 -15.63 19.39
C GLU A 804 15.28 -14.47 18.37
N LYS A 805 16.44 -13.82 18.37
CA LYS A 805 16.71 -12.64 17.49
C LYS A 805 16.59 -12.90 16.00
N ASP A 806 16.67 -14.14 15.56
CA ASP A 806 16.50 -14.55 14.16
C ASP A 806 15.05 -14.90 13.79
N GLY A 807 14.11 -14.77 14.74
CA GLY A 807 12.70 -15.11 14.56
C GLY A 807 12.38 -16.57 14.84
N THR A 808 13.33 -17.33 15.42
CA THR A 808 13.10 -18.69 15.91
C THR A 808 12.31 -18.68 17.20
N LEU A 809 11.25 -19.48 17.29
CA LEU A 809 10.49 -19.71 18.53
C LEU A 809 10.93 -21.04 19.13
N SER A 810 11.37 -21.02 20.38
CA SER A 810 11.69 -22.20 21.17
C SER A 810 10.86 -22.28 22.45
N GLY A 811 10.71 -23.49 22.99
CA GLY A 811 9.97 -23.71 24.25
C GLY A 811 9.96 -25.16 24.67
N LYS A 812 9.30 -25.42 25.81
CA LYS A 812 9.13 -26.74 26.39
C LYS A 812 7.67 -27.09 26.60
N ILE A 813 7.33 -28.31 26.39
CA ILE A 813 5.97 -28.87 26.61
C ILE A 813 6.04 -30.20 27.37
N ASN A 814 5.21 -30.32 28.41
CA ASN A 814 5.04 -31.59 29.12
C ASN A 814 3.76 -32.29 28.65
N ALA A 815 3.88 -33.17 27.68
CA ALA A 815 2.75 -33.88 27.11
C ALA A 815 2.34 -35.07 28.00
N GLY A 816 1.18 -34.94 28.67
CA GLY A 816 0.62 -36.06 29.46
C GLY A 816 0.19 -37.25 28.63
N LYS A 817 0.03 -37.10 27.32
CA LYS A 817 -0.17 -38.12 26.28
C LYS A 817 0.21 -37.58 24.92
N ALA A 818 0.45 -38.47 23.97
CA ALA A 818 0.70 -38.09 22.59
C ALA A 818 -0.47 -37.24 22.00
N GLY A 819 -0.14 -36.17 21.26
CA GLY A 819 -1.14 -35.26 20.68
C GLY A 819 -0.55 -34.29 19.69
N THR A 820 -1.37 -33.36 19.22
CA THR A 820 -0.94 -32.26 18.34
C THR A 820 -0.88 -30.97 19.15
N MET A 821 0.33 -30.45 19.35
CA MET A 821 0.57 -29.13 19.95
C MET A 821 0.21 -28.07 18.94
N CYS A 822 -0.60 -27.09 19.34
CA CYS A 822 -0.96 -25.92 18.58
C CYS A 822 -0.02 -24.76 18.93
N ILE A 823 0.42 -24.02 17.93
CA ILE A 823 1.20 -22.79 18.11
C ILE A 823 0.41 -21.66 17.46
N SER A 824 0.02 -20.65 18.23
CA SER A 824 -0.82 -19.53 17.77
C SER A 824 -0.06 -18.55 16.87
N VAL A 825 0.63 -19.10 15.88
CA VAL A 825 1.32 -18.39 14.79
C VAL A 825 0.65 -18.77 13.47
N PRO A 826 0.37 -17.83 12.57
CA PRO A 826 -0.21 -18.12 11.26
C PRO A 826 0.58 -19.16 10.47
N TYR A 827 -0.11 -20.17 9.96
CA TYR A 827 0.52 -21.21 9.16
C TYR A 827 0.99 -20.65 7.82
N GLU A 828 2.25 -20.93 7.50
CA GLU A 828 2.84 -20.80 6.17
C GLU A 828 3.73 -22.03 5.90
N GLY A 829 3.78 -22.50 4.65
CA GLY A 829 4.50 -23.73 4.28
C GLY A 829 6.03 -23.65 4.35
N ALA A 830 6.58 -22.57 4.91
CA ALA A 830 8.03 -22.33 5.00
C ALA A 830 8.59 -22.49 6.43
N PHE A 831 7.77 -22.92 7.37
CA PHE A 831 8.22 -23.27 8.70
C PHE A 831 8.88 -24.66 8.72
N ALA A 832 9.93 -24.79 9.53
CA ALA A 832 10.56 -26.04 9.91
C ALA A 832 10.50 -26.18 11.43
N ALA A 833 10.23 -27.39 11.92
CA ALA A 833 10.15 -27.66 13.33
C ALA A 833 11.06 -28.83 13.74
N LYS A 834 11.60 -28.74 14.95
CA LYS A 834 12.31 -29.82 15.63
C LYS A 834 11.68 -30.07 16.98
N VAL A 835 11.59 -31.35 17.37
CA VAL A 835 11.25 -31.78 18.71
C VAL A 835 12.40 -32.64 19.20
N ASP A 836 12.98 -32.29 20.33
CA ASP A 836 14.16 -32.95 20.92
C ASP A 836 15.35 -33.08 19.93
N GLY A 837 15.47 -32.11 19.03
CA GLY A 837 16.53 -32.05 18.01
C GLY A 837 16.19 -32.76 16.69
N GLU A 838 15.13 -33.57 16.65
CA GLU A 838 14.70 -34.31 15.46
C GLU A 838 13.70 -33.50 14.62
N ASP A 839 13.85 -33.55 13.30
CA ASP A 839 12.96 -32.85 12.38
C ASP A 839 11.55 -33.48 12.36
N VAL A 840 10.51 -32.66 12.57
CA VAL A 840 9.10 -33.09 12.59
C VAL A 840 8.27 -32.27 11.58
N PRO A 841 7.22 -32.90 11.01
CA PRO A 841 6.33 -32.22 10.09
C PRO A 841 5.59 -31.05 10.77
N VAL A 842 5.49 -29.92 10.07
CA VAL A 842 4.65 -28.78 10.46
C VAL A 842 3.29 -28.94 9.81
N LEU A 843 2.24 -28.93 10.61
CA LEU A 843 0.86 -29.12 10.20
C LEU A 843 0.10 -27.80 10.21
N ARG A 844 -0.95 -27.70 9.40
CA ARG A 844 -1.97 -26.65 9.55
C ARG A 844 -3.07 -27.16 10.47
N VAL A 845 -3.31 -26.44 11.56
CA VAL A 845 -4.36 -26.75 12.55
C VAL A 845 -5.24 -25.55 12.81
N ASP A 846 -6.36 -25.73 13.48
CA ASP A 846 -7.25 -24.66 13.95
C ASP A 846 -7.66 -23.66 12.85
N GLY A 847 -7.83 -24.18 11.63
CA GLY A 847 -8.18 -23.36 10.47
C GLY A 847 -7.03 -22.56 9.88
N GLY A 848 -6.00 -22.21 10.64
CA GLY A 848 -4.93 -21.33 10.13
C GLY A 848 -3.67 -21.21 10.98
N LEU A 849 -3.54 -21.99 12.05
CA LEU A 849 -2.40 -22.00 12.96
C LEU A 849 -1.43 -23.15 12.67
N ILE A 850 -0.29 -23.12 13.33
CA ILE A 850 0.74 -24.17 13.24
C ILE A 850 0.44 -25.29 14.23
N GLY A 851 0.59 -26.56 13.78
CA GLY A 851 0.55 -27.75 14.60
C GLY A 851 1.83 -28.57 14.51
N ILE A 852 2.22 -29.21 15.61
CA ILE A 852 3.36 -30.11 15.71
C ILE A 852 2.92 -31.31 16.54
N ASP A 853 3.11 -32.54 16.01
CA ASP A 853 2.84 -33.75 16.78
C ASP A 853 3.94 -34.00 17.80
N VAL A 854 3.53 -34.32 19.03
CA VAL A 854 4.41 -34.66 20.14
C VAL A 854 3.99 -36.01 20.75
N THR A 855 4.95 -36.78 21.23
CA THR A 855 4.71 -38.02 22.00
C THR A 855 4.39 -37.69 23.46
N GLU A 856 4.11 -38.70 24.29
CA GLU A 856 4.00 -38.52 25.73
C GLU A 856 5.39 -38.23 26.33
N GLY A 857 5.49 -37.24 27.23
CA GLY A 857 6.71 -36.87 27.91
C GLY A 857 7.01 -35.38 27.89
N MET A 858 8.20 -35.03 28.38
CA MET A 858 8.75 -33.68 28.34
C MET A 858 9.51 -33.53 27.03
N HIS A 859 9.19 -32.46 26.27
CA HIS A 859 9.81 -32.21 24.99
C HIS A 859 10.30 -30.75 24.90
N GLU A 860 11.42 -30.57 24.22
CA GLU A 860 11.89 -29.26 23.77
C GLU A 860 11.58 -29.12 22.29
N PHE A 861 10.94 -27.98 21.89
CA PHE A 861 10.65 -27.73 20.50
C PHE A 861 11.30 -26.45 20.01
N VAL A 862 11.63 -26.43 18.72
CA VAL A 862 12.18 -25.28 18.00
C VAL A 862 11.44 -25.12 16.69
N LEU A 863 10.87 -23.93 16.46
CA LEU A 863 10.18 -23.57 15.23
C LEU A 863 10.98 -22.47 14.54
N THR A 864 11.40 -22.69 13.29
CA THR A 864 12.16 -21.72 12.48
C THR A 864 11.40 -21.37 11.19
N TYR A 865 11.52 -20.14 10.76
CA TYR A 865 10.96 -19.68 9.49
C TYR A 865 12.07 -19.30 8.51
N HIS A 866 11.99 -19.80 7.27
CA HIS A 866 12.91 -19.46 6.19
C HIS A 866 12.14 -18.85 5.02
N ALA A 867 12.30 -17.54 4.80
CA ALA A 867 11.59 -16.84 3.74
C ALA A 867 11.86 -17.48 2.36
N PRO A 868 10.80 -17.96 1.67
CA PRO A 868 10.95 -18.63 0.38
C PRO A 868 11.66 -17.75 -0.64
N GLY A 869 12.67 -18.30 -1.30
CA GLY A 869 13.43 -17.61 -2.33
C GLY A 869 14.52 -16.64 -1.83
N LYS A 870 14.69 -16.43 -0.52
CA LYS A 870 15.70 -15.48 0.01
C LYS A 870 17.12 -15.86 -0.40
N LYS A 871 17.49 -17.15 -0.30
CA LYS A 871 18.83 -17.64 -0.72
C LYS A 871 19.08 -17.37 -2.22
N ALA A 872 18.09 -17.63 -3.07
CA ALA A 872 18.16 -17.31 -4.49
C ALA A 872 18.23 -15.80 -4.74
N GLY A 873 17.48 -15.00 -3.96
CA GLY A 873 17.51 -13.55 -3.99
C GLY A 873 18.88 -12.97 -3.65
N VAL A 874 19.52 -13.48 -2.60
CA VAL A 874 20.90 -13.10 -2.22
C VAL A 874 21.88 -13.43 -3.32
N ALA A 875 21.84 -14.64 -3.86
CA ALA A 875 22.72 -15.06 -4.96
C ALA A 875 22.52 -14.15 -6.20
N CYS A 876 21.28 -13.86 -6.55
CA CYS A 876 20.93 -12.95 -7.65
C CYS A 876 21.49 -11.53 -7.40
N SER A 877 21.35 -11.00 -6.19
CA SER A 877 21.88 -9.68 -5.82
C SER A 877 23.39 -9.62 -5.89
N LEU A 878 24.10 -10.65 -5.44
CA LEU A 878 25.55 -10.72 -5.55
C LEU A 878 26.01 -10.71 -7.02
N LEU A 879 25.37 -11.48 -7.88
CA LEU A 879 25.64 -11.48 -9.33
C LEU A 879 25.35 -10.10 -9.95
N GLY A 880 24.23 -9.48 -9.57
CA GLY A 880 23.87 -8.13 -10.00
C GLY A 880 24.91 -7.08 -9.57
N MET A 881 25.36 -7.12 -8.32
CA MET A 881 26.41 -6.22 -7.82
C MET A 881 27.75 -6.42 -8.54
N LEU A 882 28.14 -7.66 -8.83
CA LEU A 882 29.32 -7.96 -9.63
C LEU A 882 29.20 -7.41 -11.06
N ALA A 883 28.01 -7.53 -11.67
CA ALA A 883 27.75 -6.95 -12.98
C ALA A 883 27.82 -5.41 -12.95
N LEU A 884 27.28 -4.75 -11.91
CA LEU A 884 27.40 -3.31 -11.71
C LEU A 884 28.85 -2.87 -11.54
N ALA A 885 29.64 -3.60 -10.75
CA ALA A 885 31.06 -3.36 -10.57
C ALA A 885 31.83 -3.49 -11.91
N TYR A 886 31.53 -4.53 -12.71
CA TYR A 886 32.10 -4.70 -14.05
C TYR A 886 31.75 -3.51 -14.96
N VAL A 887 30.49 -3.07 -15.00
CA VAL A 887 30.05 -1.90 -15.78
C VAL A 887 30.78 -0.63 -15.34
N GLY A 888 31.04 -0.46 -14.05
CA GLY A 888 31.78 0.67 -13.50
C GLY A 888 33.27 0.65 -13.88
N LEU A 889 33.93 -0.52 -13.89
CA LEU A 889 35.36 -0.69 -14.14
C LEU A 889 35.69 -0.77 -15.63
N ALA A 890 34.78 -1.21 -16.49
CA ALA A 890 35.04 -1.38 -17.93
C ALA A 890 35.54 -0.11 -18.64
N PRO A 891 35.05 1.12 -18.33
CA PRO A 891 35.61 2.34 -18.92
C PRO A 891 37.04 2.67 -18.49
N LEU A 892 37.45 2.24 -17.29
CA LEU A 892 38.80 2.49 -16.76
C LEU A 892 39.84 1.62 -17.47
N ARG A 893 39.48 0.38 -17.83
CA ARG A 893 40.33 -0.53 -18.60
C ARG A 893 40.58 -0.05 -20.02
N ARG A 894 39.63 0.65 -20.66
CA ARG A 894 39.76 1.21 -22.01
C ARG A 894 40.59 2.50 -22.06
N ARG A 895 40.87 3.17 -20.94
CA ARG A 895 41.75 4.32 -20.85
C ARG A 895 43.23 3.92 -20.70
N LYS A 896 43.53 2.69 -20.29
CA LYS A 896 44.89 2.15 -20.14
C LYS A 896 45.39 1.40 -21.39
N LYS A 897 44.52 1.20 -22.37
CA LYS A 897 44.86 0.78 -23.72
C LYS A 897 44.67 1.99 -24.68
#